data_1e739a80cdf757553549510572aa3e56
#
_entry.id   1e739a80cdf757553549510572aa3e56
#
_cell.length_a   1.000
_cell.length_b   1.000
_cell.length_c   1.000
_cell.angle_alpha   90.00
_cell.angle_beta   90.00
_cell.angle_gamma   90.00
#
_symmetry.space_group_name_H-M   'P 1'
#
loop_
_entity.id
_entity.type
_entity.pdbx_description
1 polymer ?
#
loop_
_entity_poly.entity_id
_entity_poly.type
_entity_poly.pdbx_seq_one_letter_code
_entity_poly.pdbx_strand_id
1 'polypeptide(L)'
;MRSKFWVLLFVPLIFTSVSAQKKYSVDSIVTFKVYGNCEMCKNRIEKAAKGKGIKSAIWDVDTKFLSLDYDASITSPEKVQERIAGAGHDTQLKKAKDFVYNELPDCCHYREKKEGGSGGHIDPVVNNASQNGIVTGVVMEMDNKGNFHPMQGASVIWLGTGKGVMTGNDGIFKISTDSSIQRLVISYAGFESDTISVHPSEEVRVVMASGGHLKEVKVTARQKASYISVLNPIRTQVMTDKELFKAACCNLSESFETNPSVDVSYNDAVTGSKQIQLLGLSGSYTQLTVENLPGPRGIATPLGLNSIAGSWVESIQLTKGIGSVANGYESIAGQINVELKKPENSERLFANAYINDFGKTDLNLNLAQKLGSKWSTGILLHDDFLNNQKLDVNNDGFRDLPTGNLFSALNRWKFDNGKGWLMQLGIKALIDKRTGGEVNYDPSKDKLTTNYYGLGITTSRFEEFAKIGYVFPQKKYKSLGLQLSSFQHQQDSYFGLTTYNARQNNFYSNLIYQSIIGTTTHKFRTGLSFVYDNYKEDLRNINYDRKEAVPGAFFEYTYDPSAKFSAIAGLRIDHNSLYGFFVTPRLHLRYEPIKGTTIRISGGRGERTANIFAENLGVLISSRQINILGTGSGKAYGLNPEIAWNEGISFDQKFKLFNRQGSLGIDFFRTDFQNQVVVDVDKTAREVNFYDLIGQSYSNSFQFEVNHEVLHKLDLRLAYRLFDVKTTYHGELLQRPLVAKHRAFANVAYEFKGWKLDYTITYNGVKRIPFTGDNPLQYQLPVKSPSYILMNAQLSKVFGKKYPLDVYVGCENLTNYYQKDPILASDQPFGSYFDASLVWGPLTGRMFYAGLRYKIK
;
A
#
# COMPACT_ATOMS: atom_id res chain seq x y z
N MET A 1 -47.17 26.72 19.90
CA MET A 1 -46.41 27.69 20.74
C MET A 1 -44.99 27.83 20.19
N ARG A 2 -44.56 29.08 20.02
CA ARG A 2 -43.38 29.50 19.30
C ARG A 2 -42.07 29.08 19.94
N SER A 3 -41.13 28.51 19.18
CA SER A 3 -39.71 28.41 19.57
C SER A 3 -38.87 29.27 18.67
N LYS A 4 -38.03 30.09 19.30
CA LYS A 4 -37.19 31.13 18.70
C LYS A 4 -35.90 30.51 18.13
N PHE A 5 -35.64 30.81 16.86
CA PHE A 5 -34.34 30.68 16.20
C PHE A 5 -33.38 31.77 16.72
N TRP A 6 -32.16 31.35 17.13
CA TRP A 6 -31.02 32.26 17.33
C TRP A 6 -30.11 32.19 16.10
N VAL A 7 -30.06 33.29 15.37
CA VAL A 7 -29.09 33.54 14.30
C VAL A 7 -27.91 34.27 14.93
N LEU A 8 -26.73 33.66 14.91
CA LEU A 8 -25.45 34.32 15.28
C LEU A 8 -24.90 35.03 14.04
N LEU A 9 -24.98 36.34 14.04
CA LEU A 9 -24.31 37.24 13.11
C LEU A 9 -22.80 37.28 13.43
N PHE A 10 -21.95 36.90 12.45
CA PHE A 10 -20.52 37.20 12.47
C PHE A 10 -20.30 38.59 11.84
N VAL A 11 -19.84 39.53 12.64
CA VAL A 11 -19.35 40.84 12.19
C VAL A 11 -17.87 40.74 11.85
N PRO A 12 -17.38 41.11 10.67
CA PRO A 12 -15.95 41.18 10.40
C PRO A 12 -15.38 42.48 10.95
N LEU A 13 -14.48 42.41 11.88
CA LEU A 13 -13.63 43.51 12.28
C LEU A 13 -12.55 43.75 11.23
N ILE A 14 -12.65 44.86 10.53
CA ILE A 14 -11.60 45.35 9.64
C ILE A 14 -10.56 46.07 10.49
N PHE A 15 -9.42 45.42 10.66
CA PHE A 15 -8.20 46.07 11.18
C PHE A 15 -7.41 46.62 9.98
N THR A 16 -7.38 47.91 9.83
CA THR A 16 -6.42 48.63 8.99
C THR A 16 -5.10 48.72 9.74
N SER A 17 -4.16 47.83 9.40
CA SER A 17 -2.80 47.94 9.84
C SER A 17 -1.95 48.67 8.78
N VAL A 18 -1.42 49.79 9.17
CA VAL A 18 -0.38 50.51 8.42
C VAL A 18 0.87 49.62 8.35
N SER A 19 1.18 49.13 7.15
CA SER A 19 2.38 48.34 6.94
C SER A 19 3.57 49.27 6.74
N ALA A 20 4.43 49.34 7.77
CA ALA A 20 5.81 49.75 7.55
C ALA A 20 6.52 48.63 6.74
N GLN A 21 6.89 48.90 5.49
CA GLN A 21 7.65 48.00 4.64
C GLN A 21 9.02 47.72 5.26
N LYS A 22 9.16 46.62 5.98
CA LYS A 22 10.44 46.00 6.29
C LYS A 22 10.95 45.32 5.00
N LYS A 23 12.03 45.84 4.44
CA LYS A 23 12.76 45.24 3.31
C LYS A 23 13.21 43.85 3.75
N TYR A 24 12.56 42.81 3.27
CA TYR A 24 13.02 41.42 3.48
C TYR A 24 14.25 41.16 2.59
N SER A 25 15.35 40.70 3.18
CA SER A 25 16.48 40.17 2.43
C SER A 25 16.02 38.84 1.78
N VAL A 26 16.19 38.77 0.46
CA VAL A 26 15.89 37.52 -0.28
C VAL A 26 17.19 36.75 -0.41
N ASP A 27 17.47 35.91 0.59
CA ASP A 27 18.65 35.06 0.60
C ASP A 27 18.54 33.98 -0.47
N SER A 28 19.55 33.90 -1.33
CA SER A 28 19.61 32.95 -2.43
C SER A 28 20.98 32.30 -2.47
N ILE A 29 21.01 30.99 -2.68
CA ILE A 29 22.25 30.24 -2.87
C ILE A 29 22.30 29.76 -4.31
N VAL A 30 23.45 29.97 -4.97
CA VAL A 30 23.71 29.51 -6.32
C VAL A 30 25.12 28.94 -6.39
N THR A 31 25.29 27.93 -7.23
CA THR A 31 26.60 27.31 -7.51
C THR A 31 26.87 27.39 -9.00
N PHE A 32 28.07 27.85 -9.38
CA PHE A 32 28.48 27.91 -10.77
C PHE A 32 29.97 27.56 -10.91
N LYS A 33 30.36 27.12 -12.11
CA LYS A 33 31.73 26.71 -12.38
C LYS A 33 32.64 27.91 -12.53
N VAL A 34 33.82 27.85 -11.89
CA VAL A 34 34.90 28.82 -12.02
C VAL A 34 36.20 28.04 -12.23
N TYR A 35 36.98 28.41 -13.25
CA TYR A 35 38.18 27.72 -13.64
C TYR A 35 39.38 28.16 -12.83
N GLY A 36 40.11 27.20 -12.30
CA GLY A 36 41.33 27.39 -11.51
C GLY A 36 41.92 26.03 -11.14
N ASN A 37 43.19 25.96 -10.72
CA ASN A 37 43.90 24.69 -10.51
C ASN A 37 44.33 24.41 -9.07
N CYS A 38 44.45 25.41 -8.21
CA CYS A 38 45.15 25.27 -6.95
C CYS A 38 44.56 26.18 -5.83
N GLU A 39 45.03 26.04 -4.61
CA GLU A 39 44.59 26.85 -3.45
C GLU A 39 44.84 28.37 -3.64
N MET A 40 45.84 28.77 -4.42
CA MET A 40 46.01 30.19 -4.75
C MET A 40 44.90 30.70 -5.65
N CYS A 41 44.38 29.87 -6.57
CA CYS A 41 43.17 30.16 -7.35
C CYS A 41 41.97 30.30 -6.44
N LYS A 42 41.79 29.41 -5.47
CA LYS A 42 40.69 29.46 -4.47
C LYS A 42 40.67 30.80 -3.75
N ASN A 43 41.80 31.17 -3.16
CA ASN A 43 41.89 32.44 -2.41
C ASN A 43 41.56 33.65 -3.28
N ARG A 44 41.94 33.66 -4.56
CA ARG A 44 41.67 34.75 -5.51
C ARG A 44 40.22 34.76 -5.96
N ILE A 45 39.67 33.60 -6.30
CA ILE A 45 38.26 33.44 -6.72
C ILE A 45 37.34 33.85 -5.58
N GLU A 46 37.54 33.35 -4.37
CA GLU A 46 36.70 33.67 -3.22
C GLU A 46 36.83 35.14 -2.82
N LYS A 47 38.05 35.74 -2.93
CA LYS A 47 38.22 37.16 -2.69
C LYS A 47 37.52 38.02 -3.73
N ALA A 48 37.55 37.65 -4.99
CA ALA A 48 36.85 38.36 -6.06
C ALA A 48 35.33 38.22 -5.99
N ALA A 49 34.87 37.09 -5.50
CA ALA A 49 33.42 36.86 -5.27
C ALA A 49 32.85 37.71 -4.15
N LYS A 50 33.65 38.11 -3.13
CA LYS A 50 33.20 38.93 -2.00
C LYS A 50 32.74 40.32 -2.46
N GLY A 51 31.69 40.88 -1.78
CA GLY A 51 31.16 42.20 -2.05
C GLY A 51 29.85 42.44 -1.37
N LYS A 52 29.25 43.61 -1.58
CA LYS A 52 27.97 43.98 -0.95
C LYS A 52 26.87 43.02 -1.40
N GLY A 53 26.17 42.45 -0.46
CA GLY A 53 25.12 41.47 -0.71
C GLY A 53 25.60 40.00 -0.78
N ILE A 54 26.91 39.70 -0.57
CA ILE A 54 27.45 38.35 -0.51
C ILE A 54 27.65 37.95 0.93
N LYS A 55 27.02 36.86 1.35
CA LYS A 55 27.15 36.28 2.69
C LYS A 55 28.30 35.28 2.76
N SER A 56 28.37 34.40 1.78
CA SER A 56 29.50 33.46 1.65
C SER A 56 29.78 33.16 0.18
N ALA A 57 31.06 32.87 -0.11
CA ALA A 57 31.53 32.40 -1.42
C ALA A 57 32.64 31.40 -1.17
N ILE A 58 32.42 30.16 -1.51
CA ILE A 58 33.32 29.05 -1.26
C ILE A 58 33.57 28.34 -2.59
N TRP A 59 34.84 28.37 -3.05
CA TRP A 59 35.23 27.65 -4.27
C TRP A 59 35.98 26.38 -3.91
N ASP A 60 35.58 25.30 -4.53
CA ASP A 60 36.19 24.01 -4.31
C ASP A 60 37.24 23.69 -5.37
N VAL A 61 38.45 23.32 -4.90
CA VAL A 61 39.63 23.09 -5.76
C VAL A 61 39.49 21.85 -6.62
N ASP A 62 38.78 20.82 -6.16
CA ASP A 62 38.63 19.55 -6.88
C ASP A 62 37.52 19.61 -7.89
N THR A 63 36.36 20.13 -7.48
CA THR A 63 35.17 20.18 -8.32
C THR A 63 35.10 21.39 -9.24
N LYS A 64 35.90 22.44 -8.95
CA LYS A 64 35.93 23.74 -9.67
C LYS A 64 34.63 24.53 -9.57
N PHE A 65 33.79 24.29 -8.58
CA PHE A 65 32.57 25.03 -8.39
C PHE A 65 32.68 26.05 -7.25
N LEU A 66 32.07 27.22 -7.47
CA LEU A 66 31.88 28.25 -6.47
C LEU A 66 30.46 28.18 -5.96
N SER A 67 30.28 27.91 -4.66
CA SER A 67 29.01 28.06 -3.95
C SER A 67 28.90 29.48 -3.43
N LEU A 68 27.85 30.19 -3.84
CA LEU A 68 27.61 31.59 -3.54
C LEU A 68 26.30 31.73 -2.76
N ASP A 69 26.38 32.24 -1.53
CA ASP A 69 25.24 32.66 -0.75
C ASP A 69 25.15 34.19 -0.79
N TYR A 70 24.02 34.70 -1.30
CA TYR A 70 23.89 36.14 -1.57
C TYR A 70 22.45 36.63 -1.37
N ASP A 71 22.30 37.94 -1.15
CA ASP A 71 21.03 38.65 -1.12
C ASP A 71 20.66 39.08 -2.54
N ALA A 72 19.64 38.42 -3.10
CA ALA A 72 19.17 38.68 -4.46
C ALA A 72 18.59 40.09 -4.66
N SER A 73 18.27 40.81 -3.60
CA SER A 73 17.83 42.20 -3.66
C SER A 73 18.99 43.20 -3.83
N ILE A 74 20.22 42.75 -3.60
CA ILE A 74 21.43 43.62 -3.60
C ILE A 74 22.37 43.29 -4.76
N THR A 75 22.52 42.01 -5.09
CA THR A 75 23.46 41.54 -6.14
C THR A 75 22.88 40.35 -6.90
N SER A 76 23.57 39.97 -7.99
CA SER A 76 23.18 38.79 -8.78
C SER A 76 24.39 37.91 -9.07
N PRO A 77 24.21 36.61 -9.37
CA PRO A 77 25.29 35.69 -9.75
C PRO A 77 26.12 36.18 -10.94
N GLU A 78 25.48 36.83 -11.91
CA GLU A 78 26.15 37.37 -13.11
C GLU A 78 27.18 38.43 -12.75
N LYS A 79 26.83 39.35 -11.83
CA LYS A 79 27.74 40.38 -11.34
C LYS A 79 28.91 39.78 -10.57
N VAL A 80 28.69 38.68 -9.86
CA VAL A 80 29.79 37.98 -9.16
C VAL A 80 30.70 37.28 -10.16
N GLN A 81 30.17 36.63 -11.19
CA GLN A 81 30.95 36.01 -12.24
C GLN A 81 31.76 37.04 -13.05
N GLU A 82 31.24 38.22 -13.23
CA GLU A 82 31.94 39.32 -13.87
C GLU A 82 33.16 39.80 -13.05
N ARG A 83 33.04 39.93 -11.73
CA ARG A 83 34.15 40.24 -10.83
C ARG A 83 35.21 39.15 -10.82
N ILE A 84 34.83 37.90 -10.82
CA ILE A 84 35.72 36.75 -10.87
C ILE A 84 36.48 36.69 -12.20
N ALA A 85 35.79 36.92 -13.32
CA ALA A 85 36.41 37.03 -14.63
C ALA A 85 37.38 38.24 -14.70
N GLY A 86 37.05 39.37 -14.05
CA GLY A 86 37.93 40.52 -13.90
C GLY A 86 39.18 40.24 -13.07
N ALA A 87 39.19 39.22 -12.22
CA ALA A 87 40.34 38.73 -11.43
C ALA A 87 41.16 37.64 -12.14
N GLY A 88 40.88 37.35 -13.40
CA GLY A 88 41.67 36.44 -14.23
C GLY A 88 41.12 35.01 -14.30
N HIS A 89 39.98 34.68 -13.67
CA HIS A 89 39.42 33.33 -13.68
C HIS A 89 38.17 33.26 -14.54
N ASP A 90 38.15 32.34 -15.51
CA ASP A 90 36.99 32.08 -16.32
C ASP A 90 35.87 31.52 -15.44
N THR A 91 34.66 31.97 -15.73
CA THR A 91 33.45 31.45 -15.10
C THR A 91 32.51 30.78 -16.13
N GLN A 92 31.45 30.21 -15.69
CA GLN A 92 30.47 29.56 -16.56
C GLN A 92 29.87 30.54 -17.60
N LEU A 93 29.68 31.81 -17.24
CA LEU A 93 29.05 32.82 -18.11
C LEU A 93 30.01 33.87 -18.64
N LYS A 94 31.15 34.06 -18.02
CA LYS A 94 32.13 35.12 -18.36
C LYS A 94 33.53 34.56 -18.49
N LYS A 95 34.18 34.88 -19.57
CA LYS A 95 35.59 34.59 -19.81
C LYS A 95 36.47 35.75 -19.34
N ALA A 96 37.52 35.45 -18.60
CA ALA A 96 38.55 36.43 -18.24
C ALA A 96 39.27 36.95 -19.50
N LYS A 97 39.56 38.25 -19.51
CA LYS A 97 40.34 38.86 -20.60
C LYS A 97 41.74 38.23 -20.61
N ASP A 98 42.26 37.94 -21.79
CA ASP A 98 43.52 37.19 -21.95
C ASP A 98 44.69 37.87 -21.26
N PHE A 99 44.79 39.22 -21.26
CA PHE A 99 45.85 39.93 -20.57
C PHE A 99 45.78 39.75 -19.03
N VAL A 100 44.58 39.73 -18.41
CA VAL A 100 44.39 39.50 -16.97
C VAL A 100 44.70 38.03 -16.62
N TYR A 101 44.32 37.12 -17.50
CA TYR A 101 44.61 35.71 -17.35
C TYR A 101 46.11 35.40 -17.40
N ASN A 102 46.85 36.06 -18.34
CA ASN A 102 48.28 35.86 -18.50
C ASN A 102 49.11 36.46 -17.35
N GLU A 103 48.52 37.37 -16.54
CA GLU A 103 49.15 37.91 -15.31
C GLU A 103 48.97 36.97 -14.09
N LEU A 104 48.23 35.87 -14.25
CA LEU A 104 48.11 34.89 -13.18
C LEU A 104 49.44 34.17 -12.95
N PRO A 105 49.76 33.72 -11.73
CA PRO A 105 50.89 32.84 -11.47
C PRO A 105 50.80 31.54 -12.30
N ASP A 106 51.95 30.97 -12.70
CA ASP A 106 52.00 29.78 -13.55
C ASP A 106 51.14 28.61 -13.09
N CYS A 107 51.04 28.40 -11.79
CA CYS A 107 50.15 27.35 -11.21
C CYS A 107 48.67 27.63 -11.39
N CYS A 108 48.24 28.84 -11.75
CA CYS A 108 46.86 29.24 -11.99
C CYS A 108 46.47 29.22 -13.46
N HIS A 109 47.38 28.93 -14.38
CA HIS A 109 47.12 28.80 -15.81
C HIS A 109 46.45 27.45 -16.07
N TYR A 110 45.11 27.47 -16.37
CA TYR A 110 44.28 26.29 -16.61
C TYR A 110 43.82 26.18 -18.08
N ARG A 111 44.04 27.17 -18.92
CA ARG A 111 43.79 27.10 -20.37
C ARG A 111 44.87 26.30 -21.02
N GLU A 112 44.57 25.17 -21.71
CA GLU A 112 45.54 24.32 -22.36
C GLU A 112 46.37 25.10 -23.41
N LYS A 113 47.72 25.00 -23.34
CA LYS A 113 48.63 25.38 -24.41
C LYS A 113 48.52 24.32 -25.51
N LYS A 114 48.15 24.74 -26.72
CA LYS A 114 48.35 23.92 -27.91
C LYS A 114 49.86 23.81 -28.15
N GLU A 115 50.45 22.69 -27.78
CA GLU A 115 51.74 22.26 -28.30
C GLU A 115 51.56 21.01 -29.13
N GLY A 116 52.04 21.09 -30.36
CA GLY A 116 52.05 19.99 -31.28
C GLY A 116 53.21 19.02 -31.03
N GLY A 117 53.01 17.78 -31.40
CA GLY A 117 54.11 16.91 -31.78
C GLY A 117 54.16 15.55 -31.14
N SER A 118 53.77 14.54 -31.93
CA SER A 118 54.44 13.24 -32.12
C SER A 118 54.32 12.14 -31.08
N GLY A 119 53.81 11.02 -31.54
CA GLY A 119 54.17 9.70 -31.02
C GLY A 119 53.00 8.71 -30.88
N GLY A 120 52.80 7.98 -31.98
CA GLY A 120 51.77 7.01 -32.24
C GLY A 120 51.55 5.87 -31.26
N HIS A 121 50.35 5.47 -31.22
CA HIS A 121 49.94 4.05 -31.40
C HIS A 121 48.50 4.02 -31.88
N ILE A 122 48.34 3.34 -33.01
CA ILE A 122 47.07 3.09 -33.69
C ILE A 122 46.47 1.84 -33.05
N ASP A 123 45.25 1.92 -32.60
CA ASP A 123 44.35 0.78 -32.53
C ASP A 123 42.89 1.20 -32.86
N PRO A 124 42.07 0.32 -33.37
CA PRO A 124 41.23 0.61 -34.52
C PRO A 124 39.91 1.32 -34.17
N VAL A 125 39.58 2.21 -35.09
CA VAL A 125 38.28 2.88 -35.17
C VAL A 125 37.18 1.86 -35.28
N VAL A 126 36.41 1.70 -34.24
CA VAL A 126 35.06 1.17 -34.33
C VAL A 126 34.09 2.34 -34.37
N ASN A 127 33.63 2.63 -35.56
CA ASN A 127 32.49 3.52 -35.77
C ASN A 127 31.29 2.95 -35.05
N ASN A 128 30.95 3.50 -33.91
CA ASN A 128 29.62 3.32 -33.34
C ASN A 128 28.87 4.65 -33.40
N ALA A 129 27.89 4.66 -34.28
CA ALA A 129 26.90 5.72 -34.39
C ALA A 129 26.36 6.09 -33.00
N SER A 130 26.39 7.37 -32.67
CA SER A 130 25.88 7.95 -31.44
C SER A 130 24.41 7.57 -31.20
N GLN A 131 24.19 6.70 -30.24
CA GLN A 131 22.84 6.44 -29.72
C GLN A 131 22.48 7.56 -28.76
N ASN A 132 21.74 8.55 -29.23
CA ASN A 132 21.17 9.62 -28.40
C ASN A 132 19.98 9.08 -27.59
N GLY A 133 20.23 8.41 -26.50
CA GLY A 133 19.22 8.06 -25.49
C GLY A 133 19.04 9.18 -24.46
N ILE A 134 17.91 9.23 -23.81
CA ILE A 134 17.63 10.15 -22.68
C ILE A 134 17.43 9.31 -21.42
N VAL A 135 18.19 9.60 -20.37
CA VAL A 135 17.94 9.09 -19.01
C VAL A 135 16.95 10.01 -18.34
N THR A 136 15.86 9.45 -17.84
CA THR A 136 14.86 10.19 -17.05
C THR A 136 14.90 9.68 -15.63
N GLY A 137 14.79 10.57 -14.65
CA GLY A 137 14.70 10.18 -13.26
C GLY A 137 14.09 11.25 -12.40
N VAL A 138 13.84 10.92 -11.14
CA VAL A 138 13.33 11.83 -10.13
C VAL A 138 14.34 11.93 -8.98
N VAL A 139 14.63 13.16 -8.58
CA VAL A 139 15.41 13.44 -7.37
C VAL A 139 14.45 13.91 -6.29
N MET A 140 14.54 13.27 -5.15
CA MET A 140 13.68 13.53 -4.00
C MET A 140 14.54 13.83 -2.78
N GLU A 141 14.08 14.68 -1.90
CA GLU A 141 14.58 14.76 -0.53
C GLU A 141 13.74 13.86 0.36
N MET A 142 14.38 13.22 1.30
CA MET A 142 13.71 12.55 2.38
C MET A 142 13.81 13.44 3.62
N ASP A 143 12.68 13.92 4.13
CA ASP A 143 12.68 14.65 5.39
C ASP A 143 13.09 13.71 6.54
N ASN A 144 13.41 14.28 7.71
CA ASN A 144 13.83 13.53 8.91
C ASN A 144 12.80 12.49 9.40
N LYS A 145 11.70 12.29 8.67
CA LYS A 145 10.57 11.43 8.99
C LYS A 145 10.25 10.41 7.90
N GLY A 146 11.06 10.38 6.82
CA GLY A 146 10.88 9.45 5.72
C GLY A 146 9.79 9.84 4.71
N ASN A 147 9.34 11.12 4.67
CA ASN A 147 8.53 11.59 3.57
C ASN A 147 9.44 12.02 2.42
N PHE A 148 9.08 11.60 1.22
CA PHE A 148 9.76 12.02 0.01
C PHE A 148 9.13 13.28 -0.54
N HIS A 149 9.95 14.28 -0.83
CA HIS A 149 9.56 15.52 -1.49
C HIS A 149 10.35 15.65 -2.79
N PRO A 150 9.73 16.01 -3.92
CA PRO A 150 10.45 16.32 -5.13
C PRO A 150 11.47 17.43 -4.87
N MET A 151 12.69 17.25 -5.34
CA MET A 151 13.75 18.23 -5.18
C MET A 151 13.91 19.04 -6.45
N GLN A 152 13.39 20.25 -6.45
CA GLN A 152 13.54 21.20 -7.57
C GLN A 152 14.96 21.79 -7.58
N GLY A 153 15.59 21.85 -8.75
CA GLY A 153 16.90 22.48 -8.93
C GLY A 153 18.07 21.64 -8.45
N ALA A 154 17.88 20.34 -8.23
CA ALA A 154 19.01 19.43 -8.03
C ALA A 154 19.82 19.31 -9.32
N SER A 155 21.14 19.39 -9.21
CA SER A 155 22.06 19.23 -10.33
C SER A 155 22.30 17.73 -10.57
N VAL A 156 22.14 17.29 -11.80
CA VAL A 156 22.36 15.90 -12.25
C VAL A 156 23.39 15.93 -13.38
N ILE A 157 24.58 15.41 -13.12
CA ILE A 157 25.73 15.54 -14.02
C ILE A 157 26.35 14.17 -14.25
N TRP A 158 26.76 13.87 -15.49
CA TRP A 158 27.55 12.69 -15.76
C TRP A 158 28.92 12.77 -15.09
N LEU A 159 29.30 11.75 -14.32
CA LEU A 159 30.56 11.72 -13.56
C LEU A 159 31.75 11.97 -14.47
N GLY A 160 32.55 12.98 -14.12
CA GLY A 160 33.74 13.34 -14.88
C GLY A 160 33.50 14.17 -16.15
N THR A 161 32.26 14.61 -16.42
CA THR A 161 31.92 15.47 -17.55
C THR A 161 31.28 16.78 -17.08
N GLY A 162 31.29 17.80 -17.97
CA GLY A 162 30.49 19.02 -17.75
C GLY A 162 29.04 18.93 -18.25
N LYS A 163 28.60 17.75 -18.67
CA LYS A 163 27.25 17.55 -19.21
C LYS A 163 26.27 17.23 -18.06
N GLY A 164 25.34 18.13 -17.76
CA GLY A 164 24.38 18.01 -16.70
C GLY A 164 23.09 18.73 -17.00
N VAL A 165 22.08 18.44 -16.19
CA VAL A 165 20.76 19.08 -16.18
C VAL A 165 20.36 19.37 -14.74
N MET A 166 19.38 20.26 -14.56
CA MET A 166 18.74 20.50 -13.26
C MET A 166 17.37 19.87 -13.25
N THR A 167 16.95 19.40 -12.08
CA THR A 167 15.58 18.87 -11.90
C THR A 167 14.53 19.98 -11.96
N GLY A 168 13.40 19.68 -12.58
CA GLY A 168 12.24 20.56 -12.63
C GLY A 168 11.54 20.71 -11.27
N ASN A 169 10.44 21.45 -11.24
CA ASN A 169 9.61 21.68 -10.04
C ASN A 169 9.04 20.38 -9.44
N ASP A 170 8.99 19.33 -10.23
CA ASP A 170 8.52 17.99 -9.91
C ASP A 170 9.66 17.04 -9.47
N GLY A 171 10.89 17.57 -9.37
CA GLY A 171 12.09 16.80 -9.09
C GLY A 171 12.58 15.95 -10.26
N ILE A 172 11.93 16.01 -11.42
CA ILE A 172 12.26 15.19 -12.58
C ILE A 172 13.42 15.82 -13.36
N PHE A 173 14.34 14.98 -13.82
CA PHE A 173 15.39 15.34 -14.74
C PHE A 173 15.37 14.48 -16.01
N LYS A 174 15.88 15.05 -17.08
CA LYS A 174 16.11 14.35 -18.34
C LYS A 174 17.49 14.72 -18.84
N ILE A 175 18.36 13.74 -18.95
CA ILE A 175 19.73 13.95 -19.40
C ILE A 175 20.02 13.01 -20.58
N SER A 176 20.65 13.53 -21.64
CA SER A 176 21.08 12.71 -22.77
C SER A 176 22.13 11.69 -22.31
N THR A 177 21.98 10.43 -22.74
CA THR A 177 22.97 9.38 -22.42
C THR A 177 24.33 9.74 -22.98
N ASP A 178 25.38 9.47 -22.20
CA ASP A 178 26.75 9.44 -22.67
C ASP A 178 27.19 7.98 -22.76
N SER A 179 27.55 7.53 -23.94
CA SER A 179 27.85 6.11 -24.22
C SER A 179 29.06 5.58 -23.45
N SER A 180 29.90 6.46 -22.93
CA SER A 180 31.14 6.12 -22.21
C SER A 180 30.98 6.15 -20.68
N ILE A 181 29.91 6.74 -20.13
CA ILE A 181 29.77 7.02 -18.70
C ILE A 181 28.43 6.52 -18.19
N GLN A 182 28.48 5.62 -17.20
CA GLN A 182 27.28 5.00 -16.60
C GLN A 182 27.00 5.52 -15.18
N ARG A 183 27.58 6.65 -14.78
CA ARG A 183 27.40 7.21 -13.44
C ARG A 183 26.93 8.65 -13.49
N LEU A 184 25.86 8.94 -12.77
CA LEU A 184 25.35 10.29 -12.54
C LEU A 184 25.76 10.75 -11.14
N VAL A 185 26.26 11.96 -11.04
CA VAL A 185 26.44 12.69 -9.79
C VAL A 185 25.23 13.59 -9.60
N ILE A 186 24.52 13.40 -8.53
CA ILE A 186 23.37 14.22 -8.13
C ILE A 186 23.80 15.07 -6.94
N SER A 187 23.66 16.38 -7.06
CA SER A 187 24.05 17.33 -6.01
C SER A 187 23.00 18.40 -5.83
N TYR A 188 22.81 18.85 -4.60
CA TYR A 188 21.94 19.94 -4.22
C TYR A 188 22.52 20.67 -3.00
N ALA A 189 22.39 22.00 -2.97
CA ALA A 189 22.93 22.79 -1.87
C ALA A 189 22.33 22.38 -0.51
N GLY A 190 23.20 22.01 0.43
CA GLY A 190 22.79 21.52 1.75
C GLY A 190 22.55 20.01 1.86
N PHE A 191 22.83 19.25 0.81
CA PHE A 191 22.74 17.80 0.76
C PHE A 191 24.08 17.18 0.36
N GLU A 192 24.35 15.97 0.82
CA GLU A 192 25.50 15.20 0.34
C GLU A 192 25.27 14.81 -1.11
N SER A 193 26.31 14.98 -1.93
CA SER A 193 26.28 14.56 -3.33
C SER A 193 26.20 13.04 -3.40
N ASP A 194 25.28 12.52 -4.19
CA ASP A 194 25.14 11.09 -4.43
C ASP A 194 25.65 10.73 -5.82
N THR A 195 26.35 9.61 -5.93
CA THR A 195 26.86 9.09 -7.20
C THR A 195 26.23 7.75 -7.47
N ILE A 196 25.33 7.71 -8.43
CA ILE A 196 24.59 6.51 -8.79
C ILE A 196 25.06 5.92 -10.11
N SER A 197 25.07 4.59 -10.18
CA SER A 197 25.23 3.88 -11.45
C SER A 197 23.88 3.81 -12.14
N VAL A 198 23.81 4.28 -13.37
CA VAL A 198 22.60 4.30 -14.18
C VAL A 198 22.68 3.16 -15.17
N HIS A 199 21.77 2.22 -15.06
CA HIS A 199 21.57 1.19 -16.07
C HIS A 199 20.52 1.66 -17.07
N PRO A 200 20.71 1.41 -18.35
CA PRO A 200 19.88 1.95 -19.43
C PRO A 200 18.38 1.59 -19.39
N SER A 201 17.86 0.94 -18.39
CA SER A 201 16.47 0.44 -18.30
C SER A 201 15.69 0.82 -17.05
N GLU A 202 16.25 1.61 -16.15
CA GLU A 202 15.57 1.98 -14.91
C GLU A 202 15.17 3.45 -14.89
N GLU A 203 13.96 3.75 -14.43
CA GLU A 203 13.62 5.09 -13.99
C GLU A 203 14.47 5.40 -12.75
N VAL A 204 15.36 6.36 -12.88
CA VAL A 204 16.33 6.71 -11.83
C VAL A 204 15.59 7.40 -10.69
N ARG A 205 15.56 6.78 -9.53
CA ARG A 205 15.02 7.39 -8.32
C ARG A 205 16.13 7.63 -7.33
N VAL A 206 16.36 8.91 -7.03
CA VAL A 206 17.40 9.33 -6.10
C VAL A 206 16.78 10.03 -4.93
N VAL A 207 17.14 9.59 -3.73
CA VAL A 207 16.73 10.24 -2.49
C VAL A 207 17.98 10.87 -1.87
N MET A 208 18.05 12.19 -1.92
CA MET A 208 19.17 12.94 -1.36
C MET A 208 19.08 12.99 0.17
N ALA A 209 20.20 12.72 0.85
CA ALA A 209 20.30 12.93 2.28
C ALA A 209 20.71 14.37 2.60
N SER A 210 20.05 15.03 3.55
CA SER A 210 20.43 16.38 3.96
C SER A 210 21.81 16.42 4.60
N GLY A 211 22.76 17.13 3.97
CA GLY A 211 24.11 17.34 4.49
C GLY A 211 24.12 18.33 5.66
N GLY A 212 24.09 17.83 6.89
CA GLY A 212 24.36 18.61 8.09
C GLY A 212 25.78 18.37 8.56
N HIS A 213 26.58 19.42 8.66
CA HIS A 213 27.93 19.34 9.22
C HIS A 213 27.93 18.65 10.58
N LEU A 214 28.88 17.77 10.75
CA LEU A 214 29.51 17.23 11.96
C LEU A 214 29.27 15.73 12.18
N LYS A 215 30.40 15.01 12.13
CA LYS A 215 30.62 13.61 12.53
C LYS A 215 29.65 12.62 11.89
N GLU A 216 30.22 11.58 11.30
CA GLU A 216 29.52 10.42 10.78
C GLU A 216 28.29 10.03 11.64
N VAL A 217 27.22 10.81 11.50
CA VAL A 217 25.89 10.41 11.92
C VAL A 217 25.36 9.63 10.73
N LYS A 218 25.44 8.33 10.80
CA LYS A 218 24.61 7.45 9.98
C LYS A 218 23.17 7.86 10.27
N VAL A 219 22.64 8.81 9.49
CA VAL A 219 21.22 9.16 9.56
C VAL A 219 20.50 7.99 8.89
N THR A 220 20.18 6.99 9.67
CA THR A 220 19.14 6.05 9.30
C THR A 220 17.84 6.84 9.34
N ALA A 221 17.41 7.32 8.18
CA ALA A 221 16.10 7.92 8.05
C ALA A 221 15.08 6.94 8.60
N ARG A 222 14.30 7.39 9.58
CA ARG A 222 13.26 6.56 10.20
C ARG A 222 12.14 6.38 9.20
N GLN A 223 12.08 5.21 8.57
CA GLN A 223 10.97 4.84 7.71
C GLN A 223 9.68 4.96 8.51
N LYS A 224 8.68 5.70 8.01
CA LYS A 224 7.37 5.76 8.65
C LYS A 224 6.67 4.41 8.56
N ALA A 225 5.94 4.06 9.60
CA ALA A 225 5.13 2.84 9.64
C ALA A 225 4.04 2.88 8.56
N SER A 226 3.40 4.04 8.38
CA SER A 226 2.39 4.26 7.32
C SER A 226 2.48 5.69 6.80
N TYR A 227 2.26 5.87 5.49
CA TYR A 227 2.22 7.19 4.85
C TYR A 227 1.28 7.19 3.63
N ILE A 228 0.76 8.36 3.28
CA ILE A 228 -0.02 8.57 2.05
C ILE A 228 0.96 8.92 0.94
N SER A 229 0.89 8.20 -0.19
CA SER A 229 1.69 8.49 -1.38
C SER A 229 1.36 9.90 -1.90
N VAL A 230 2.36 10.77 -1.94
CA VAL A 230 2.17 12.18 -2.36
C VAL A 230 2.15 12.32 -3.87
N LEU A 231 2.87 11.47 -4.57
CA LEU A 231 3.09 11.55 -6.02
C LEU A 231 1.95 10.89 -6.83
N ASN A 232 1.15 10.03 -6.22
CA ASN A 232 0.08 9.34 -6.93
C ASN A 232 -1.22 10.16 -6.86
N PRO A 233 -1.88 10.46 -8.00
CA PRO A 233 -3.23 11.03 -8.03
C PRO A 233 -4.25 10.15 -7.31
N ILE A 234 -4.10 8.83 -7.43
CA ILE A 234 -4.87 7.85 -6.65
C ILE A 234 -4.40 7.90 -5.20
N ARG A 235 -5.32 8.15 -4.27
CA ARG A 235 -4.99 8.20 -2.84
C ARG A 235 -4.63 6.82 -2.31
N THR A 236 -3.34 6.54 -2.25
CA THR A 236 -2.81 5.27 -1.77
C THR A 236 -2.10 5.47 -0.43
N GLN A 237 -2.57 4.80 0.60
CA GLN A 237 -1.88 4.65 1.87
C GLN A 237 -0.92 3.47 1.77
N VAL A 238 0.35 3.69 2.04
CA VAL A 238 1.36 2.63 2.08
C VAL A 238 1.64 2.27 3.53
N MET A 239 1.42 1.02 3.88
CA MET A 239 1.80 0.42 5.15
C MET A 239 3.10 -0.35 4.94
N THR A 240 4.13 -0.02 5.69
CA THR A 240 5.44 -0.69 5.59
C THR A 240 5.54 -1.84 6.59
N ASP A 241 6.59 -2.64 6.49
CA ASP A 241 6.90 -3.70 7.46
C ASP A 241 6.89 -3.20 8.92
N LYS A 242 7.22 -1.92 9.17
CA LYS A 242 7.13 -1.33 10.51
C LYS A 242 5.72 -1.22 11.07
N GLU A 243 4.71 -0.98 10.22
CA GLU A 243 3.32 -1.02 10.65
C GLU A 243 2.90 -2.45 10.94
N LEU A 244 3.30 -3.38 10.08
CA LEU A 244 2.97 -4.80 10.21
C LEU A 244 3.57 -5.44 11.48
N PHE A 245 4.71 -4.93 11.94
CA PHE A 245 5.37 -5.45 13.16
C PHE A 245 4.93 -4.76 14.45
N LYS A 246 3.94 -3.86 14.43
CA LYS A 246 3.34 -3.26 15.64
C LYS A 246 2.46 -4.24 16.42
N ALA A 247 1.89 -5.22 15.72
CA ALA A 247 1.23 -6.37 16.29
C ALA A 247 1.94 -7.64 15.83
N ALA A 248 1.70 -8.75 16.48
CA ALA A 248 2.22 -10.05 16.04
C ALA A 248 1.40 -10.52 14.83
N CYS A 249 1.71 -10.01 13.64
CA CYS A 249 0.98 -10.37 12.43
C CYS A 249 1.45 -11.72 11.91
N CYS A 250 0.68 -12.77 12.16
CA CYS A 250 0.91 -14.08 11.58
C CYS A 250 0.46 -14.12 10.11
N ASN A 251 -0.63 -13.40 9.78
CA ASN A 251 -1.20 -13.39 8.43
C ASN A 251 -1.69 -11.99 8.01
N LEU A 252 -2.15 -11.88 6.76
CA LEU A 252 -2.58 -10.60 6.20
C LEU A 252 -3.80 -10.00 6.92
N SER A 253 -4.73 -10.80 7.43
CA SER A 253 -5.91 -10.27 8.14
C SER A 253 -5.51 -9.54 9.41
N GLU A 254 -4.59 -10.10 10.18
CA GLU A 254 -4.08 -9.52 11.43
C GLU A 254 -3.25 -8.25 11.17
N SER A 255 -2.63 -8.15 9.97
CA SER A 255 -1.89 -6.96 9.54
C SER A 255 -2.73 -5.67 9.50
N PHE A 256 -4.05 -5.79 9.41
CA PHE A 256 -4.96 -4.64 9.37
C PHE A 256 -5.50 -4.22 10.74
N GLU A 257 -5.30 -4.98 11.80
CA GLU A 257 -5.87 -4.68 13.13
C GLU A 257 -5.35 -3.36 13.71
N THR A 258 -4.13 -2.94 13.35
CA THR A 258 -3.56 -1.65 13.73
C THR A 258 -3.88 -0.51 12.74
N ASN A 259 -4.69 -0.77 11.69
CA ASN A 259 -5.06 0.23 10.69
C ASN A 259 -6.47 0.79 10.96
N PRO A 260 -6.64 2.12 11.07
CA PRO A 260 -7.96 2.71 11.34
C PRO A 260 -8.91 2.65 10.13
N SER A 261 -8.40 2.42 8.90
CA SER A 261 -9.19 2.44 7.68
C SER A 261 -9.84 1.12 7.31
N VAL A 262 -9.32 0.01 7.85
CA VAL A 262 -9.80 -1.36 7.56
C VAL A 262 -10.33 -1.97 8.85
N ASP A 263 -11.51 -2.55 8.82
CA ASP A 263 -12.02 -3.39 9.89
C ASP A 263 -11.68 -4.84 9.63
N VAL A 264 -11.38 -5.57 10.70
CA VAL A 264 -11.24 -7.02 10.69
C VAL A 264 -12.26 -7.60 11.64
N SER A 265 -13.01 -8.59 11.20
CA SER A 265 -14.01 -9.29 12.03
C SER A 265 -14.06 -10.77 11.67
N TYR A 266 -14.49 -11.60 12.60
CA TYR A 266 -14.79 -12.99 12.31
C TYR A 266 -16.03 -13.09 11.43
N ASN A 267 -16.08 -14.07 10.53
CA ASN A 267 -17.23 -14.37 9.69
C ASN A 267 -18.29 -15.17 10.48
N ASP A 268 -17.82 -16.00 11.39
CA ASP A 268 -18.61 -16.91 12.22
C ASP A 268 -17.82 -17.27 13.48
N ALA A 269 -18.48 -18.00 14.40
CA ALA A 269 -17.93 -18.33 15.70
C ALA A 269 -17.03 -19.58 15.72
N VAL A 270 -16.89 -20.35 14.62
CA VAL A 270 -16.31 -21.70 14.67
C VAL A 270 -15.17 -21.93 13.68
N THR A 271 -15.22 -21.31 12.47
CA THR A 271 -14.20 -21.56 11.42
C THR A 271 -12.88 -20.86 11.65
N GLY A 272 -12.85 -19.83 12.51
CA GLY A 272 -11.69 -18.94 12.65
C GLY A 272 -11.43 -18.06 11.41
N SER A 273 -12.39 -18.01 10.48
CA SER A 273 -12.31 -17.19 9.26
C SER A 273 -12.52 -15.73 9.61
N LYS A 274 -11.57 -14.88 9.15
CA LYS A 274 -11.67 -13.42 9.32
C LYS A 274 -11.94 -12.74 7.97
N GLN A 275 -12.77 -11.72 7.98
CA GLN A 275 -13.02 -10.84 6.82
C GLN A 275 -12.54 -9.43 7.11
N ILE A 276 -12.20 -8.72 6.04
CA ILE A 276 -11.94 -7.28 6.09
C ILE A 276 -13.19 -6.51 5.65
N GLN A 277 -13.31 -5.28 6.14
CA GLN A 277 -14.31 -4.33 5.65
C GLN A 277 -13.61 -3.02 5.32
N LEU A 278 -13.93 -2.46 4.18
CA LEU A 278 -13.43 -1.16 3.72
C LEU A 278 -14.61 -0.28 3.32
N LEU A 279 -14.63 0.98 3.77
CA LEU A 279 -15.74 1.91 3.58
C LEU A 279 -17.10 1.38 4.09
N GLY A 280 -17.10 0.49 5.08
CA GLY A 280 -18.31 -0.16 5.62
C GLY A 280 -18.85 -1.32 4.78
N LEU A 281 -18.17 -1.67 3.69
CA LEU A 281 -18.54 -2.75 2.79
C LEU A 281 -17.67 -3.99 3.03
N SER A 282 -18.22 -5.19 2.71
CA SER A 282 -17.48 -6.44 2.80
C SER A 282 -16.19 -6.43 1.98
N GLY A 283 -15.20 -7.19 2.40
CA GLY A 283 -13.96 -7.37 1.68
C GLY A 283 -14.11 -7.89 0.25
N SER A 284 -15.20 -8.56 -0.07
CA SER A 284 -15.53 -9.00 -1.43
C SER A 284 -15.69 -7.83 -2.43
N TYR A 285 -16.02 -6.62 -1.95
CA TYR A 285 -16.08 -5.39 -2.76
C TYR A 285 -14.72 -4.67 -2.88
N THR A 286 -13.70 -5.18 -2.20
CA THR A 286 -12.33 -4.66 -2.25
C THR A 286 -11.47 -5.58 -3.10
N GLN A 287 -10.91 -5.04 -4.18
CA GLN A 287 -10.03 -5.82 -5.03
C GLN A 287 -8.71 -6.11 -4.32
N LEU A 288 -8.47 -7.36 -3.97
CA LEU A 288 -7.21 -7.81 -3.40
C LEU A 288 -6.27 -8.27 -4.50
N THR A 289 -5.08 -7.68 -4.57
CA THR A 289 -4.02 -8.09 -5.49
C THR A 289 -2.74 -8.41 -4.73
N VAL A 290 -1.94 -9.31 -5.25
CA VAL A 290 -0.58 -9.58 -4.79
C VAL A 290 0.37 -9.17 -5.90
N GLU A 291 1.15 -8.13 -5.67
CA GLU A 291 2.04 -7.53 -6.69
C GLU A 291 1.31 -7.19 -8.01
N ASN A 292 0.11 -6.60 -7.91
CA ASN A 292 -0.78 -6.27 -9.03
C ASN A 292 -1.24 -7.47 -9.89
N LEU A 293 -1.13 -8.68 -9.38
CA LEU A 293 -1.80 -9.88 -9.91
C LEU A 293 -3.04 -10.18 -9.07
N PRO A 294 -4.08 -10.83 -9.61
CA PRO A 294 -5.23 -11.24 -8.80
C PRO A 294 -4.79 -12.04 -7.58
N GLY A 295 -5.18 -11.58 -6.38
CA GLY A 295 -4.96 -12.26 -5.12
C GLY A 295 -6.03 -13.33 -4.84
N PRO A 296 -6.17 -13.76 -3.57
CA PRO A 296 -7.26 -14.63 -3.16
C PRO A 296 -8.63 -14.00 -3.48
N ARG A 297 -9.43 -14.68 -4.30
CA ARG A 297 -10.76 -14.26 -4.75
C ARG A 297 -11.63 -15.48 -5.03
N GLY A 298 -12.92 -15.27 -5.30
CA GLY A 298 -13.84 -16.35 -5.61
C GLY A 298 -14.01 -17.29 -4.41
N ILE A 299 -13.79 -18.57 -4.62
CA ILE A 299 -13.89 -19.60 -3.56
C ILE A 299 -12.88 -19.37 -2.45
N ALA A 300 -11.73 -18.77 -2.74
CA ALA A 300 -10.70 -18.49 -1.74
C ALA A 300 -11.05 -17.31 -0.79
N THR A 301 -12.13 -16.59 -1.01
CA THR A 301 -12.48 -15.37 -0.26
C THR A 301 -12.48 -15.56 1.26
N PRO A 302 -13.08 -16.61 1.85
CA PRO A 302 -13.23 -16.71 3.31
C PRO A 302 -11.90 -16.92 4.05
N LEU A 303 -10.97 -17.66 3.47
CA LEU A 303 -9.70 -18.05 4.11
C LEU A 303 -8.47 -17.47 3.42
N GLY A 304 -8.68 -16.74 2.33
CA GLY A 304 -7.60 -16.25 1.47
C GLY A 304 -6.65 -15.25 2.13
N LEU A 305 -7.13 -14.45 3.08
CA LEU A 305 -6.29 -13.52 3.84
C LEU A 305 -5.27 -14.27 4.72
N ASN A 306 -5.64 -15.44 5.22
CA ASN A 306 -4.75 -16.26 6.02
C ASN A 306 -3.64 -16.93 5.18
N SER A 307 -3.84 -17.02 3.86
CA SER A 307 -2.87 -17.63 2.93
C SER A 307 -1.63 -16.78 2.65
N ILE A 308 -1.58 -15.56 3.14
CA ILE A 308 -0.46 -14.62 2.96
C ILE A 308 0.14 -14.35 4.34
N ALA A 309 1.32 -14.92 4.59
CA ALA A 309 2.04 -14.71 5.84
C ALA A 309 2.47 -13.25 5.99
N GLY A 310 2.27 -12.65 7.17
CA GLY A 310 2.69 -11.28 7.45
C GLY A 310 4.19 -11.06 7.27
N SER A 311 5.00 -12.07 7.55
CA SER A 311 6.46 -12.06 7.39
C SER A 311 6.94 -12.01 5.93
N TRP A 312 6.08 -12.37 4.96
CA TRP A 312 6.37 -12.32 3.53
C TRP A 312 6.14 -10.93 2.95
N VAL A 313 5.36 -10.10 3.63
CA VAL A 313 4.94 -8.79 3.15
C VAL A 313 6.05 -7.76 3.31
N GLU A 314 6.37 -7.05 2.23
CA GLU A 314 7.25 -5.88 2.22
C GLU A 314 6.45 -4.59 2.50
N SER A 315 5.29 -4.46 1.84
CA SER A 315 4.37 -3.35 2.05
C SER A 315 2.96 -3.70 1.59
N ILE A 316 1.98 -2.99 2.14
CA ILE A 316 0.59 -3.04 1.70
C ILE A 316 0.20 -1.66 1.19
N GLN A 317 -0.35 -1.60 -0.01
CA GLN A 317 -0.87 -0.40 -0.63
C GLN A 317 -2.39 -0.43 -0.56
N LEU A 318 -2.97 0.43 0.26
CA LEU A 318 -4.40 0.56 0.46
C LEU A 318 -4.93 1.78 -0.30
N THR A 319 -5.78 1.57 -1.27
CA THR A 319 -6.52 2.60 -2.00
C THR A 319 -7.98 2.55 -1.59
N LYS A 320 -8.52 3.66 -1.10
CA LYS A 320 -9.95 3.81 -0.82
C LYS A 320 -10.69 4.24 -2.08
N GLY A 321 -11.90 3.73 -2.27
CA GLY A 321 -12.67 3.95 -3.48
C GLY A 321 -12.14 3.16 -4.66
N ILE A 322 -12.43 3.60 -5.87
CA ILE A 322 -12.01 2.90 -7.09
C ILE A 322 -10.50 2.95 -7.28
N GLY A 323 -9.93 1.87 -7.83
CA GLY A 323 -8.52 1.78 -8.22
C GLY A 323 -8.26 2.17 -9.68
N SER A 324 -7.08 1.84 -10.22
CA SER A 324 -6.76 2.01 -11.64
C SER A 324 -7.52 1.01 -12.51
N VAL A 325 -7.95 1.42 -13.72
CA VAL A 325 -8.60 0.54 -14.70
C VAL A 325 -7.65 -0.56 -15.21
N ALA A 326 -6.34 -0.35 -15.13
CA ALA A 326 -5.34 -1.35 -15.54
C ALA A 326 -5.35 -2.61 -14.66
N ASN A 327 -5.85 -2.51 -13.43
CA ASN A 327 -5.87 -3.62 -12.47
C ASN A 327 -7.16 -4.46 -12.52
N GLY A 328 -8.13 -4.07 -13.33
CA GLY A 328 -9.39 -4.82 -13.50
C GLY A 328 -10.63 -4.01 -13.16
N TYR A 329 -11.78 -4.67 -13.26
CA TYR A 329 -13.11 -4.07 -13.10
C TYR A 329 -13.70 -4.21 -11.71
N GLU A 330 -13.16 -5.09 -10.84
CA GLU A 330 -13.78 -5.54 -9.58
C GLU A 330 -13.64 -4.56 -8.41
N SER A 331 -12.88 -3.47 -8.52
CA SER A 331 -12.72 -2.50 -7.43
C SER A 331 -13.98 -1.65 -7.26
N ILE A 332 -14.74 -1.86 -6.18
CA ILE A 332 -15.92 -1.08 -5.79
C ILE A 332 -15.61 -0.22 -4.56
N ALA A 333 -15.25 -0.85 -3.44
CA ALA A 333 -14.93 -0.16 -2.18
C ALA A 333 -13.47 0.30 -2.11
N GLY A 334 -12.59 -0.38 -2.82
CA GLY A 334 -11.17 -0.08 -2.82
C GLY A 334 -10.30 -1.14 -3.49
N GLN A 335 -9.01 -0.90 -3.39
CA GLN A 335 -8.00 -1.84 -3.83
C GLN A 335 -6.94 -2.00 -2.74
N ILE A 336 -6.58 -3.23 -2.44
CA ILE A 336 -5.46 -3.59 -1.58
C ILE A 336 -4.45 -4.32 -2.45
N ASN A 337 -3.24 -3.76 -2.59
CA ASN A 337 -2.14 -4.44 -3.24
C ASN A 337 -1.08 -4.81 -2.20
N VAL A 338 -0.74 -6.08 -2.13
CA VAL A 338 0.29 -6.62 -1.23
C VAL A 338 1.57 -6.82 -2.02
N GLU A 339 2.62 -6.11 -1.66
CA GLU A 339 3.97 -6.32 -2.18
C GLU A 339 4.70 -7.32 -1.29
N LEU A 340 5.16 -8.42 -1.88
CA LEU A 340 5.94 -9.43 -1.17
C LEU A 340 7.43 -9.09 -1.22
N LYS A 341 8.19 -9.59 -0.27
CA LYS A 341 9.65 -9.47 -0.21
C LYS A 341 10.29 -9.97 -1.50
N LYS A 342 11.15 -9.14 -2.10
CA LYS A 342 11.81 -9.42 -3.38
C LYS A 342 13.23 -9.92 -3.15
N PRO A 343 13.66 -10.99 -3.84
CA PRO A 343 14.93 -11.67 -3.54
C PRO A 343 16.14 -10.77 -3.70
N GLU A 344 16.10 -9.76 -4.60
CA GLU A 344 17.22 -8.86 -4.84
C GLU A 344 17.47 -7.84 -3.71
N ASN A 345 16.44 -7.55 -2.89
CA ASN A 345 16.48 -6.54 -1.83
C ASN A 345 16.27 -7.12 -0.42
N SER A 346 15.92 -8.41 -0.33
CA SER A 346 15.62 -9.07 0.93
C SER A 346 16.88 -9.48 1.70
N GLU A 347 16.72 -9.71 2.98
CA GLU A 347 17.74 -10.36 3.83
C GLU A 347 18.04 -11.75 3.27
N ARG A 348 19.31 -12.19 3.34
CA ARG A 348 19.72 -13.54 2.93
C ARG A 348 18.99 -14.62 3.73
N LEU A 349 18.72 -14.34 5.00
CA LEU A 349 17.91 -15.18 5.87
C LEU A 349 17.07 -14.28 6.77
N PHE A 350 15.79 -14.59 6.84
CA PHE A 350 14.86 -14.07 7.84
C PHE A 350 14.15 -15.26 8.47
N ALA A 351 14.23 -15.40 9.77
CA ALA A 351 13.49 -16.39 10.54
C ALA A 351 12.61 -15.69 11.58
N ASN A 352 11.37 -16.13 11.72
CA ASN A 352 10.43 -15.67 12.73
C ASN A 352 9.77 -16.88 13.39
N ALA A 353 9.69 -16.84 14.72
CA ALA A 353 8.91 -17.78 15.52
C ALA A 353 8.01 -17.00 16.46
N TYR A 354 6.75 -17.40 16.53
CA TYR A 354 5.72 -16.82 17.39
C TYR A 354 4.97 -17.93 18.09
N ILE A 355 4.56 -17.65 19.33
CA ILE A 355 3.70 -18.51 20.14
C ILE A 355 2.78 -17.65 21.01
N ASN A 356 1.56 -18.14 21.26
CA ASN A 356 0.66 -17.52 22.21
C ASN A 356 0.17 -18.52 23.27
N ASP A 357 -0.51 -18.00 24.30
CA ASP A 357 -1.03 -18.77 25.44
C ASP A 357 -2.21 -19.70 25.09
N PHE A 358 -2.82 -19.52 23.91
CA PHE A 358 -3.81 -20.49 23.37
C PHE A 358 -3.14 -21.71 22.71
N GLY A 359 -1.81 -21.69 22.54
CA GLY A 359 -1.03 -22.76 21.91
C GLY A 359 -0.87 -22.61 20.39
N LYS A 360 -1.27 -21.46 19.83
CA LYS A 360 -0.99 -21.17 18.43
C LYS A 360 0.50 -20.91 18.26
N THR A 361 1.10 -21.53 17.24
CA THR A 361 2.49 -21.35 16.86
C THR A 361 2.58 -20.98 15.39
N ASP A 362 3.42 -20.00 15.07
CA ASP A 362 3.67 -19.52 13.70
C ASP A 362 5.19 -19.50 13.45
N LEU A 363 5.61 -20.18 12.40
CA LEU A 363 7.00 -20.32 12.00
C LEU A 363 7.19 -19.82 10.58
N ASN A 364 8.19 -18.94 10.38
CA ASN A 364 8.50 -18.40 9.06
C ASN A 364 10.00 -18.50 8.80
N LEU A 365 10.34 -18.90 7.57
CA LEU A 365 11.71 -18.92 7.08
C LEU A 365 11.74 -18.33 5.67
N ASN A 366 12.42 -17.20 5.50
CA ASN A 366 12.63 -16.58 4.21
C ASN A 366 14.11 -16.61 3.86
N LEU A 367 14.43 -17.12 2.69
CA LEU A 367 15.79 -17.19 2.15
C LEU A 367 15.84 -16.43 0.84
N ALA A 368 16.88 -15.62 0.63
CA ALA A 368 17.09 -14.89 -0.61
C ALA A 368 18.55 -14.93 -1.03
N GLN A 369 18.78 -15.10 -2.33
CA GLN A 369 20.13 -15.19 -2.90
C GLN A 369 20.20 -14.52 -4.27
N LYS A 370 21.27 -13.74 -4.48
CA LYS A 370 21.66 -13.24 -5.81
C LYS A 370 22.53 -14.29 -6.50
N LEU A 371 22.18 -14.64 -7.72
CA LEU A 371 22.90 -15.59 -8.58
C LEU A 371 23.54 -14.81 -9.73
N GLY A 372 24.73 -14.26 -9.47
CA GLY A 372 25.40 -13.35 -10.39
C GLY A 372 24.74 -11.96 -10.45
N SER A 373 24.93 -11.27 -11.57
CA SER A 373 24.46 -9.87 -11.76
C SER A 373 23.04 -9.76 -12.30
N LYS A 374 22.46 -10.85 -12.82
CA LYS A 374 21.20 -10.81 -13.57
C LYS A 374 20.07 -11.57 -12.88
N TRP A 375 20.37 -12.60 -12.10
CA TRP A 375 19.38 -13.46 -11.48
C TRP A 375 19.37 -13.31 -9.97
N SER A 376 18.22 -13.42 -9.38
CA SER A 376 18.02 -13.61 -7.94
C SER A 376 16.87 -14.57 -7.69
N THR A 377 16.96 -15.32 -6.61
CA THR A 377 15.92 -16.27 -6.18
C THR A 377 15.65 -16.15 -4.70
N GLY A 378 14.42 -16.47 -4.29
CA GLY A 378 14.02 -16.52 -2.89
C GLY A 378 13.00 -17.61 -2.64
N ILE A 379 13.07 -18.17 -1.44
CA ILE A 379 12.11 -19.13 -0.90
C ILE A 379 11.52 -18.52 0.36
N LEU A 380 10.19 -18.48 0.43
CA LEU A 380 9.43 -18.03 1.58
C LEU A 380 8.61 -19.22 2.08
N LEU A 381 8.82 -19.62 3.35
CA LEU A 381 8.12 -20.72 4.01
C LEU A 381 7.33 -20.19 5.20
N HIS A 382 6.16 -20.74 5.41
CA HIS A 382 5.25 -20.38 6.48
C HIS A 382 4.50 -21.61 6.97
N ASP A 383 4.47 -21.80 8.28
CA ASP A 383 3.72 -22.86 8.97
C ASP A 383 3.02 -22.26 10.19
N ASP A 384 1.70 -22.34 10.22
CA ASP A 384 0.83 -21.81 11.30
C ASP A 384 -0.04 -22.95 11.81
N PHE A 385 0.09 -23.31 13.07
CA PHE A 385 -0.68 -24.42 13.65
C PHE A 385 -1.22 -24.11 15.05
N LEU A 386 -2.39 -24.67 15.32
CA LEU A 386 -3.07 -24.66 16.61
C LEU A 386 -3.57 -26.07 16.94
N ASN A 387 -3.11 -26.65 18.05
CA ASN A 387 -3.46 -28.01 18.46
C ASN A 387 -4.31 -28.06 19.74
N ASN A 388 -4.70 -26.89 20.30
CA ASN A 388 -5.49 -26.84 21.52
C ASN A 388 -6.95 -27.19 21.27
N GLN A 389 -7.31 -28.45 21.54
CA GLN A 389 -8.68 -28.97 21.35
C GLN A 389 -9.69 -28.52 22.42
N LYS A 390 -9.22 -27.90 23.50
CA LYS A 390 -10.05 -27.51 24.66
C LYS A 390 -10.18 -26.00 24.82
N LEU A 391 -9.96 -25.23 23.77
CA LEU A 391 -10.07 -23.77 23.81
C LEU A 391 -11.54 -23.37 23.73
N ASP A 392 -12.14 -23.12 24.88
CA ASP A 392 -13.52 -22.69 25.08
C ASP A 392 -13.50 -21.65 26.22
N VAL A 393 -13.34 -20.37 25.87
CA VAL A 393 -13.20 -19.25 26.82
C VAL A 393 -14.55 -18.78 27.34
N ASN A 394 -15.60 -18.91 26.53
CA ASN A 394 -16.95 -18.46 26.85
C ASN A 394 -17.79 -19.56 27.50
N ASN A 395 -17.31 -20.81 27.55
CA ASN A 395 -17.96 -22.00 28.10
C ASN A 395 -19.30 -22.35 27.41
N ASP A 396 -19.38 -22.18 26.07
CA ASP A 396 -20.56 -22.56 25.29
C ASP A 396 -20.51 -23.99 24.77
N GLY A 397 -19.40 -24.70 25.05
CA GLY A 397 -19.20 -26.09 24.65
C GLY A 397 -18.53 -26.23 23.26
N PHE A 398 -18.28 -25.12 22.56
CA PHE A 398 -17.62 -25.09 21.26
C PHE A 398 -16.19 -24.58 21.38
N ARG A 399 -15.33 -24.97 20.47
CA ARG A 399 -13.97 -24.40 20.36
C ARG A 399 -14.07 -22.99 19.77
N ASP A 400 -13.56 -21.98 20.46
CA ASP A 400 -13.51 -20.59 19.99
C ASP A 400 -12.65 -20.40 18.73
N LEU A 401 -11.61 -21.24 18.57
CA LEU A 401 -10.78 -21.30 17.39
C LEU A 401 -10.61 -22.74 16.93
N PRO A 402 -10.67 -23.01 15.62
CA PRO A 402 -10.44 -24.34 15.08
C PRO A 402 -8.99 -24.77 15.32
N THR A 403 -8.78 -26.03 15.66
CA THR A 403 -7.47 -26.67 15.54
C THR A 403 -7.11 -26.85 14.07
N GLY A 404 -5.83 -26.86 13.75
CA GLY A 404 -5.41 -27.05 12.36
C GLY A 404 -3.95 -26.71 12.10
N ASN A 405 -3.59 -26.90 10.84
CA ASN A 405 -2.27 -26.53 10.33
C ASN A 405 -2.41 -25.94 8.93
N LEU A 406 -1.78 -24.79 8.75
CA LEU A 406 -1.62 -24.13 7.46
C LEU A 406 -0.14 -24.11 7.09
N PHE A 407 0.24 -24.85 6.07
CA PHE A 407 1.57 -24.79 5.48
C PHE A 407 1.54 -24.09 4.13
N SER A 408 2.42 -23.15 3.91
CA SER A 408 2.55 -22.43 2.63
C SER A 408 4.01 -22.20 2.26
N ALA A 409 4.32 -22.37 0.97
CA ALA A 409 5.65 -22.19 0.42
C ALA A 409 5.57 -21.42 -0.90
N LEU A 410 6.44 -20.42 -1.06
CA LEU A 410 6.59 -19.64 -2.29
C LEU A 410 8.06 -19.65 -2.71
N ASN A 411 8.35 -20.15 -3.92
CA ASN A 411 9.63 -19.94 -4.58
C ASN A 411 9.46 -18.90 -5.68
N ARG A 412 10.35 -17.92 -5.73
CA ARG A 412 10.30 -16.86 -6.73
C ARG A 412 11.66 -16.54 -7.31
N TRP A 413 11.67 -16.13 -8.56
CA TRP A 413 12.85 -15.76 -9.35
C TRP A 413 12.68 -14.38 -9.96
N LYS A 414 13.77 -13.64 -10.03
CA LYS A 414 13.85 -12.38 -10.78
C LYS A 414 15.03 -12.43 -11.72
N PHE A 415 14.80 -11.96 -12.94
CA PHE A 415 15.82 -11.73 -13.95
C PHE A 415 15.80 -10.27 -14.38
N ASP A 416 16.97 -9.66 -14.48
CA ASP A 416 17.20 -8.33 -15.03
C ASP A 416 18.50 -8.36 -15.84
N ASN A 417 18.40 -8.12 -17.15
CA ASN A 417 19.58 -8.14 -18.01
C ASN A 417 20.29 -6.78 -18.11
N GLY A 418 19.76 -5.73 -17.46
CA GLY A 418 20.26 -4.34 -17.56
C GLY A 418 20.07 -3.70 -18.94
N LYS A 419 19.42 -4.41 -19.89
CA LYS A 419 19.22 -3.99 -21.29
C LYS A 419 17.71 -3.92 -21.67
N GLY A 420 16.86 -3.75 -20.68
CA GLY A 420 15.42 -3.54 -20.84
C GLY A 420 14.55 -4.75 -20.54
N TRP A 421 15.06 -5.96 -20.47
CA TRP A 421 14.28 -7.15 -20.11
C TRP A 421 14.28 -7.37 -18.59
N LEU A 422 13.06 -7.45 -18.04
CA LEU A 422 12.77 -7.73 -16.64
C LEU A 422 11.81 -8.91 -16.59
N MET A 423 12.11 -9.92 -15.78
CA MET A 423 11.21 -11.06 -15.58
C MET A 423 11.09 -11.38 -14.10
N GLN A 424 9.91 -11.78 -13.70
CA GLN A 424 9.62 -12.35 -12.37
C GLN A 424 8.77 -13.60 -12.58
N LEU A 425 9.18 -14.68 -11.96
CA LEU A 425 8.48 -15.96 -11.97
C LEU A 425 8.25 -16.40 -10.53
N GLY A 426 7.19 -17.11 -10.27
CA GLY A 426 6.95 -17.67 -8.94
C GLY A 426 5.97 -18.83 -8.97
N ILE A 427 6.17 -19.73 -8.02
CA ILE A 427 5.30 -20.89 -7.77
C ILE A 427 5.01 -20.91 -6.28
N LYS A 428 3.73 -21.02 -5.91
CA LYS A 428 3.26 -21.09 -4.52
C LYS A 428 2.37 -22.31 -4.34
N ALA A 429 2.59 -23.01 -3.24
CA ALA A 429 1.72 -24.09 -2.79
C ALA A 429 1.23 -23.82 -1.37
N LEU A 430 0.00 -24.21 -1.07
CA LEU A 430 -0.63 -24.06 0.23
C LEU A 430 -1.50 -25.28 0.52
N ILE A 431 -1.44 -25.75 1.77
CA ILE A 431 -2.35 -26.72 2.36
C ILE A 431 -2.81 -26.14 3.70
N ASP A 432 -4.13 -26.07 3.91
CA ASP A 432 -4.73 -25.60 5.16
C ASP A 432 -5.79 -26.64 5.61
N LYS A 433 -5.63 -27.20 6.79
CA LYS A 433 -6.56 -28.16 7.40
C LYS A 433 -7.05 -27.59 8.71
N ARG A 434 -8.37 -27.53 8.87
CA ARG A 434 -9.03 -27.00 10.06
C ARG A 434 -10.09 -27.95 10.56
N THR A 435 -10.18 -28.06 11.88
CA THR A 435 -11.21 -28.84 12.59
C THR A 435 -11.76 -27.99 13.73
N GLY A 436 -13.05 -27.71 13.71
CA GLY A 436 -13.78 -26.95 14.73
C GLY A 436 -15.03 -27.69 15.18
N GLY A 437 -15.85 -26.99 15.98
CA GLY A 437 -17.10 -27.51 16.53
C GLY A 437 -17.02 -27.74 18.02
N GLU A 438 -17.90 -28.61 18.56
CA GLU A 438 -17.91 -28.92 19.99
C GLU A 438 -16.57 -29.43 20.52
N VAL A 439 -16.26 -29.11 21.76
CA VAL A 439 -14.97 -29.47 22.41
C VAL A 439 -14.72 -30.99 22.38
N ASN A 440 -15.76 -31.79 22.46
CA ASN A 440 -15.67 -33.26 22.47
C ASN A 440 -15.73 -33.87 21.06
N TYR A 441 -15.89 -33.08 20.01
CA TYR A 441 -15.95 -33.57 18.64
C TYR A 441 -14.63 -34.26 18.22
N ASP A 442 -14.74 -35.50 17.75
CA ASP A 442 -13.64 -36.30 17.18
C ASP A 442 -13.93 -36.59 15.69
N PRO A 443 -13.19 -36.00 14.73
CA PRO A 443 -13.45 -36.19 13.31
C PRO A 443 -13.35 -37.63 12.80
N SER A 444 -12.71 -38.53 13.58
CA SER A 444 -12.61 -39.95 13.22
C SER A 444 -13.88 -40.75 13.53
N LYS A 445 -14.70 -40.23 14.43
CA LYS A 445 -15.92 -40.93 14.93
C LYS A 445 -17.19 -40.19 14.60
N ASP A 446 -17.13 -38.84 14.68
CA ASP A 446 -18.35 -38.02 14.72
C ASP A 446 -18.62 -37.26 13.41
N LYS A 447 -17.70 -37.38 12.41
CA LYS A 447 -17.84 -36.72 11.11
C LYS A 447 -19.17 -37.08 10.43
N LEU A 448 -19.99 -36.06 10.11
CA LEU A 448 -21.33 -36.22 9.48
C LEU A 448 -22.29 -37.12 10.28
N THR A 449 -22.16 -37.09 11.61
CA THR A 449 -23.13 -37.72 12.55
C THR A 449 -23.76 -36.64 13.40
N THR A 450 -24.73 -37.06 14.22
CA THR A 450 -25.40 -36.18 15.18
C THR A 450 -24.91 -36.39 16.64
N ASN A 451 -23.76 -37.08 16.84
CA ASN A 451 -23.22 -37.30 18.18
C ASN A 451 -22.67 -35.97 18.77
N TYR A 452 -21.76 -35.33 18.03
CA TYR A 452 -21.19 -34.03 18.34
C TYR A 452 -21.12 -33.19 17.04
N TYR A 453 -21.45 -31.92 17.17
CA TYR A 453 -21.37 -31.01 16.02
C TYR A 453 -19.89 -30.72 15.72
N GLY A 454 -19.47 -30.99 14.49
CA GLY A 454 -18.15 -30.71 14.05
C GLY A 454 -18.09 -30.12 12.66
N LEU A 455 -17.02 -29.40 12.39
CA LEU A 455 -16.67 -28.94 11.06
C LEU A 455 -15.26 -29.36 10.70
N GLY A 456 -15.07 -29.55 9.42
CA GLY A 456 -13.75 -29.74 8.83
C GLY A 456 -13.63 -28.99 7.52
N ILE A 457 -12.51 -28.29 7.34
CA ILE A 457 -12.18 -27.58 6.10
C ILE A 457 -10.79 -28.01 5.70
N THR A 458 -10.68 -28.61 4.52
CA THR A 458 -9.39 -28.92 3.90
C THR A 458 -9.27 -28.11 2.63
N THR A 459 -8.28 -27.21 2.59
CA THR A 459 -7.97 -26.38 1.43
C THR A 459 -6.63 -26.76 0.85
N SER A 460 -6.55 -26.93 -0.46
CA SER A 460 -5.32 -27.00 -1.20
C SER A 460 -5.31 -25.94 -2.30
N ARG A 461 -4.17 -25.27 -2.47
CA ARG A 461 -4.01 -24.26 -3.49
C ARG A 461 -2.62 -24.30 -4.09
N PHE A 462 -2.58 -24.32 -5.42
CA PHE A 462 -1.36 -24.19 -6.19
C PHE A 462 -1.48 -22.96 -7.09
N GLU A 463 -0.46 -22.12 -7.08
CA GLU A 463 -0.43 -20.86 -7.84
C GLU A 463 0.90 -20.76 -8.60
N GLU A 464 0.83 -20.24 -9.79
CA GLU A 464 2.01 -19.89 -10.58
C GLU A 464 1.81 -18.51 -11.21
N PHE A 465 2.90 -17.77 -11.36
CA PHE A 465 2.84 -16.49 -12.04
C PHE A 465 4.12 -16.19 -12.83
N ALA A 466 3.95 -15.39 -13.88
CA ALA A 466 5.03 -14.81 -14.64
C ALA A 466 4.74 -13.34 -14.95
N LYS A 467 5.73 -12.48 -14.75
CA LYS A 467 5.70 -11.09 -15.21
C LYS A 467 6.90 -10.87 -16.10
N ILE A 468 6.64 -10.44 -17.32
CA ILE A 468 7.67 -10.20 -18.33
C ILE A 468 7.54 -8.75 -18.77
N GLY A 469 8.57 -7.95 -18.55
CA GLY A 469 8.62 -6.55 -18.91
C GLY A 469 9.74 -6.27 -19.88
N TYR A 470 9.45 -5.41 -20.86
CA TYR A 470 10.46 -4.84 -21.74
C TYR A 470 10.37 -3.32 -21.72
N VAL A 471 11.42 -2.68 -21.23
CA VAL A 471 11.59 -1.23 -21.28
C VAL A 471 12.47 -0.90 -22.47
N PHE A 472 11.99 -0.06 -23.37
CA PHE A 472 12.72 0.29 -24.60
C PHE A 472 13.98 1.11 -24.23
N PRO A 473 15.21 0.61 -24.51
CA PRO A 473 16.43 1.23 -24.01
C PRO A 473 16.64 2.67 -24.47
N GLN A 474 16.23 2.99 -25.70
CA GLN A 474 16.35 4.34 -26.27
C GLN A 474 15.19 5.28 -25.90
N LYS A 475 14.06 4.74 -25.44
CA LYS A 475 12.85 5.48 -25.11
C LYS A 475 12.28 4.93 -23.79
N LYS A 476 12.98 5.19 -22.69
CA LYS A 476 12.68 4.58 -21.38
C LYS A 476 11.29 4.88 -20.81
N TYR A 477 10.62 5.88 -21.35
CA TYR A 477 9.22 6.17 -21.07
C TYR A 477 8.26 5.17 -21.75
N LYS A 478 8.75 4.32 -22.67
CA LYS A 478 8.00 3.26 -23.30
C LYS A 478 8.29 1.93 -22.64
N SER A 479 7.27 1.19 -22.31
CA SER A 479 7.40 -0.17 -21.79
C SER A 479 6.23 -1.03 -22.24
N LEU A 480 6.50 -2.31 -22.38
CA LEU A 480 5.53 -3.37 -22.61
C LEU A 480 5.67 -4.36 -21.46
N GLY A 481 4.56 -4.70 -20.82
CA GLY A 481 4.51 -5.66 -19.73
C GLY A 481 3.46 -6.71 -19.97
N LEU A 482 3.82 -7.96 -19.79
CA LEU A 482 2.90 -9.10 -19.78
C LEU A 482 2.85 -9.69 -18.38
N GLN A 483 1.67 -9.77 -17.82
CA GLN A 483 1.38 -10.43 -16.56
C GLN A 483 0.58 -11.69 -16.83
N LEU A 484 1.02 -12.80 -16.31
CA LEU A 484 0.34 -14.10 -16.38
C LEU A 484 0.24 -14.67 -14.99
N SER A 485 -0.91 -15.22 -14.64
CA SER A 485 -1.05 -16.06 -13.46
C SER A 485 -2.09 -17.15 -13.67
N SER A 486 -1.88 -18.25 -12.98
CA SER A 486 -2.82 -19.37 -12.95
C SER A 486 -2.88 -19.91 -11.54
N PHE A 487 -4.05 -20.37 -11.12
CA PHE A 487 -4.17 -21.10 -9.87
C PHE A 487 -5.24 -22.18 -9.95
N GLN A 488 -5.02 -23.19 -9.14
CA GLN A 488 -6.00 -24.19 -8.78
C GLN A 488 -6.24 -24.11 -7.28
N HIS A 489 -7.49 -23.94 -6.88
CA HIS A 489 -7.94 -23.90 -5.50
C HIS A 489 -9.01 -24.96 -5.30
N GLN A 490 -8.87 -25.79 -4.29
CA GLN A 490 -9.83 -26.81 -3.90
C GLN A 490 -10.12 -26.68 -2.42
N GLN A 491 -11.38 -26.74 -2.05
CA GLN A 491 -11.88 -26.76 -0.69
C GLN A 491 -12.87 -27.91 -0.53
N ASP A 492 -12.57 -28.84 0.37
CA ASP A 492 -13.45 -29.89 0.79
C ASP A 492 -13.86 -29.61 2.23
N SER A 493 -15.17 -29.42 2.49
CA SER A 493 -15.65 -28.98 3.79
C SER A 493 -16.98 -29.58 4.18
N TYR A 494 -17.20 -29.68 5.49
CA TYR A 494 -18.46 -30.03 6.11
C TYR A 494 -18.68 -29.22 7.38
N PHE A 495 -19.95 -28.93 7.66
CA PHE A 495 -20.41 -28.15 8.78
C PHE A 495 -21.60 -28.89 9.40
N GLY A 496 -21.38 -29.65 10.50
CA GLY A 496 -22.34 -30.64 10.99
C GLY A 496 -22.66 -31.66 9.89
N LEU A 497 -23.90 -31.66 9.43
CA LEU A 497 -24.39 -32.54 8.35
C LEU A 497 -24.31 -31.89 6.95
N THR A 498 -24.00 -30.61 6.87
CA THR A 498 -23.93 -29.86 5.60
C THR A 498 -22.56 -30.03 4.95
N THR A 499 -22.50 -30.55 3.72
CA THR A 499 -21.29 -30.64 2.92
C THR A 499 -21.23 -29.45 1.93
N TYR A 500 -20.05 -28.85 1.80
CA TYR A 500 -19.73 -27.87 0.76
C TYR A 500 -18.36 -28.14 0.21
N ASN A 501 -18.31 -28.56 -1.05
CA ASN A 501 -17.08 -28.88 -1.77
C ASN A 501 -16.96 -27.95 -2.97
N ALA A 502 -15.82 -27.33 -3.13
CA ALA A 502 -15.66 -26.32 -4.18
C ALA A 502 -14.27 -26.36 -4.79
N ARG A 503 -14.20 -26.16 -6.10
CA ARG A 503 -12.95 -26.07 -6.86
C ARG A 503 -13.02 -24.89 -7.82
N GLN A 504 -11.94 -24.12 -7.88
CA GLN A 504 -11.76 -23.03 -8.83
C GLN A 504 -10.43 -23.21 -9.56
N ASN A 505 -10.46 -23.23 -10.88
CA ASN A 505 -9.29 -23.11 -11.73
C ASN A 505 -9.35 -21.73 -12.41
N ASN A 506 -8.29 -20.96 -12.27
CA ASN A 506 -8.20 -19.62 -12.83
C ASN A 506 -7.03 -19.50 -13.80
N PHE A 507 -7.21 -18.71 -14.82
CA PHE A 507 -6.14 -18.20 -15.67
C PHE A 507 -6.34 -16.69 -15.88
N TYR A 508 -5.28 -15.93 -15.71
CA TYR A 508 -5.24 -14.48 -15.88
C TYR A 508 -4.09 -14.08 -16.80
N SER A 509 -4.39 -13.18 -17.73
CA SER A 509 -3.40 -12.54 -18.60
C SER A 509 -3.70 -11.06 -18.70
N ASN A 510 -2.67 -10.21 -18.66
CA ASN A 510 -2.79 -8.76 -18.82
C ASN A 510 -1.56 -8.22 -19.56
N LEU A 511 -1.77 -7.77 -20.79
CA LEU A 511 -0.76 -7.12 -21.62
C LEU A 511 -0.91 -5.61 -21.48
N ILE A 512 0.12 -4.93 -21.03
CA ILE A 512 0.12 -3.50 -20.72
C ILE A 512 1.16 -2.80 -21.55
N TYR A 513 0.77 -1.80 -22.33
CA TYR A 513 1.68 -0.87 -22.98
C TYR A 513 1.58 0.51 -22.32
N GLN A 514 2.72 1.08 -22.01
CA GLN A 514 2.83 2.41 -21.39
C GLN A 514 3.72 3.31 -22.23
N SER A 515 3.30 4.57 -22.41
CA SER A 515 4.09 5.59 -23.12
C SER A 515 3.66 7.02 -22.73
N ILE A 516 4.26 7.99 -23.40
CA ILE A 516 3.90 9.42 -23.31
C ILE A 516 3.41 9.93 -24.67
N ILE A 517 2.66 11.04 -24.66
CA ILE A 517 2.24 11.78 -25.85
C ILE A 517 2.97 13.13 -25.82
N GLY A 518 3.95 13.29 -26.69
CA GLY A 518 4.78 14.49 -26.77
C GLY A 518 5.71 14.66 -25.57
N THR A 519 5.17 15.00 -24.41
CA THR A 519 5.91 15.28 -23.17
C THR A 519 5.46 14.37 -22.01
N THR A 520 6.22 14.34 -20.92
CA THR A 520 5.87 13.60 -19.69
C THR A 520 4.65 14.15 -18.96
N THR A 521 4.14 15.33 -19.38
CA THR A 521 2.85 15.86 -18.93
C THR A 521 1.69 14.94 -19.32
N HIS A 522 1.82 14.26 -20.46
CA HIS A 522 0.78 13.41 -21.05
C HIS A 522 1.26 11.96 -21.09
N LYS A 523 0.87 11.17 -20.12
CA LYS A 523 1.20 9.73 -20.03
C LYS A 523 -0.04 8.91 -20.31
N PHE A 524 0.13 7.73 -20.88
CA PHE A 524 -0.97 6.80 -21.02
C PHE A 524 -0.53 5.36 -20.80
N ARG A 525 -1.48 4.56 -20.37
CA ARG A 525 -1.40 3.09 -20.32
C ARG A 525 -2.59 2.53 -21.07
N THR A 526 -2.36 1.52 -21.87
CA THR A 526 -3.42 0.77 -22.56
C THR A 526 -3.07 -0.70 -22.55
N GLY A 527 -4.06 -1.55 -22.70
CA GLY A 527 -3.78 -2.96 -22.69
C GLY A 527 -4.99 -3.85 -22.96
N LEU A 528 -4.70 -5.13 -23.03
CA LEU A 528 -5.66 -6.19 -23.20
C LEU A 528 -5.53 -7.15 -22.03
N SER A 529 -6.65 -7.63 -21.53
CA SER A 529 -6.67 -8.60 -20.45
C SER A 529 -7.61 -9.75 -20.75
N PHE A 530 -7.35 -10.86 -20.10
CA PHE A 530 -8.21 -12.02 -20.15
C PHE A 530 -8.24 -12.70 -18.79
N VAL A 531 -9.43 -12.94 -18.28
CA VAL A 531 -9.69 -13.70 -17.06
C VAL A 531 -10.54 -14.90 -17.42
N TYR A 532 -10.13 -16.07 -17.01
CA TYR A 532 -10.91 -17.28 -17.12
C TYR A 532 -11.02 -17.96 -15.78
N ASP A 533 -12.23 -18.21 -15.33
CA ASP A 533 -12.54 -18.94 -14.10
C ASP A 533 -13.45 -20.13 -14.42
N ASN A 534 -13.09 -21.29 -13.93
CA ASN A 534 -13.92 -22.49 -13.96
C ASN A 534 -14.23 -22.91 -12.53
N TYR A 535 -15.46 -22.70 -12.12
CA TYR A 535 -15.97 -23.04 -10.82
C TYR A 535 -16.73 -24.36 -10.85
N LYS A 536 -16.44 -25.21 -9.90
CA LYS A 536 -17.23 -26.38 -9.57
C LYS A 536 -17.60 -26.29 -8.11
N GLU A 537 -18.87 -26.18 -7.82
CA GLU A 537 -19.38 -26.01 -6.46
C GLU A 537 -20.50 -27.01 -6.22
N ASP A 538 -20.39 -27.77 -5.14
CA ASP A 538 -21.39 -28.70 -4.64
C ASP A 538 -21.78 -28.32 -3.23
N LEU A 539 -23.06 -28.03 -3.01
CA LEU A 539 -23.65 -27.80 -1.71
C LEU A 539 -24.76 -28.83 -1.49
N ARG A 540 -24.59 -29.73 -0.50
CA ARG A 540 -25.58 -30.78 -0.18
C ARG A 540 -25.96 -31.60 -1.42
N ASN A 541 -25.01 -31.96 -2.28
CA ASN A 541 -25.20 -32.68 -3.55
C ASN A 541 -25.96 -31.88 -4.63
N ILE A 542 -26.09 -30.57 -4.49
CA ILE A 542 -26.60 -29.66 -5.53
C ILE A 542 -25.44 -28.93 -6.17
N ASN A 543 -25.29 -29.04 -7.49
CA ASN A 543 -24.20 -28.46 -8.26
C ASN A 543 -24.55 -27.05 -8.72
N TYR A 544 -23.56 -26.12 -8.53
CA TYR A 544 -23.61 -24.73 -8.97
C TYR A 544 -22.42 -24.39 -9.88
N ASP A 545 -22.11 -25.32 -10.78
CA ASP A 545 -20.96 -25.22 -11.70
C ASP A 545 -21.13 -24.07 -12.67
N ARG A 546 -20.06 -23.33 -12.93
CA ARG A 546 -20.05 -22.27 -13.92
C ARG A 546 -18.66 -22.02 -14.51
N LYS A 547 -18.63 -21.42 -15.68
CA LYS A 547 -17.42 -20.93 -16.34
C LYS A 547 -17.60 -19.47 -16.68
N GLU A 548 -16.60 -18.67 -16.37
CA GLU A 548 -16.56 -17.25 -16.69
C GLU A 548 -15.33 -16.97 -17.55
N ALA A 549 -15.54 -16.41 -18.74
CA ALA A 549 -14.48 -15.93 -19.62
C ALA A 549 -14.69 -14.43 -19.83
N VAL A 550 -13.66 -13.64 -19.49
CA VAL A 550 -13.77 -12.18 -19.48
C VAL A 550 -12.58 -11.56 -20.22
N PRO A 551 -12.60 -11.51 -21.58
CA PRO A 551 -11.72 -10.65 -22.33
C PRO A 551 -12.04 -9.17 -22.06
N GLY A 552 -11.02 -8.33 -22.00
CA GLY A 552 -11.18 -6.92 -21.74
C GLY A 552 -10.09 -6.06 -22.36
N ALA A 553 -10.40 -4.79 -22.56
CA ALA A 553 -9.47 -3.77 -23.01
C ALA A 553 -9.61 -2.52 -22.14
N PHE A 554 -8.50 -1.82 -21.94
CA PHE A 554 -8.51 -0.59 -21.17
C PHE A 554 -7.59 0.47 -21.77
N PHE A 555 -7.93 1.72 -21.45
CA PHE A 555 -7.12 2.89 -21.71
C PHE A 555 -7.16 3.80 -20.49
N GLU A 556 -5.99 4.19 -20.00
CA GLU A 556 -5.83 5.12 -18.88
C GLU A 556 -4.89 6.25 -19.28
N TYR A 557 -5.36 7.47 -19.17
CA TYR A 557 -4.63 8.67 -19.48
C TYR A 557 -4.32 9.46 -18.21
N THR A 558 -3.06 9.87 -18.05
CA THR A 558 -2.60 10.70 -16.95
C THR A 558 -2.15 12.05 -17.49
N TYR A 559 -2.76 13.10 -16.99
CA TYR A 559 -2.41 14.50 -17.22
C TYR A 559 -1.71 15.06 -15.99
N ASP A 560 -0.44 15.40 -16.13
CA ASP A 560 0.46 15.76 -15.03
C ASP A 560 1.25 17.03 -15.39
N PRO A 561 0.55 18.20 -15.50
CA PRO A 561 1.16 19.43 -15.99
C PRO A 561 2.08 20.10 -14.97
N SER A 562 1.90 19.81 -13.68
CA SER A 562 2.69 20.42 -12.61
C SER A 562 2.62 19.62 -11.32
N ALA A 563 3.51 19.87 -10.38
CA ALA A 563 3.44 19.30 -9.03
C ALA A 563 2.14 19.65 -8.28
N LYS A 564 1.43 20.72 -8.71
CA LYS A 564 0.18 21.17 -8.07
C LYS A 564 -1.07 20.44 -8.54
N PHE A 565 -1.09 19.96 -9.78
CA PHE A 565 -2.29 19.36 -10.37
C PHE A 565 -1.94 18.08 -11.14
N SER A 566 -2.75 17.06 -10.96
CA SER A 566 -2.63 15.79 -11.66
C SER A 566 -4.01 15.15 -11.80
N ALA A 567 -4.29 14.58 -12.97
CA ALA A 567 -5.54 13.91 -13.27
C ALA A 567 -5.28 12.55 -13.93
N ILE A 568 -6.08 11.56 -13.59
CA ILE A 568 -6.10 10.25 -14.27
C ILE A 568 -7.53 10.00 -14.71
N ALA A 569 -7.73 9.77 -16.00
CA ALA A 569 -8.99 9.32 -16.58
C ALA A 569 -8.78 7.94 -17.21
N GLY A 570 -9.62 6.99 -16.86
CA GLY A 570 -9.56 5.63 -17.36
C GLY A 570 -10.91 5.11 -17.83
N LEU A 571 -10.88 4.34 -18.90
CA LEU A 571 -12.02 3.59 -19.40
C LEU A 571 -11.60 2.13 -19.62
N ARG A 572 -12.42 1.22 -19.13
CA ARG A 572 -12.24 -0.21 -19.34
C ARG A 572 -13.54 -0.81 -19.80
N ILE A 573 -13.44 -1.71 -20.79
CA ILE A 573 -14.56 -2.47 -21.35
C ILE A 573 -14.17 -3.94 -21.31
N ASP A 574 -14.98 -4.75 -20.65
CA ASP A 574 -14.84 -6.19 -20.54
C ASP A 574 -16.11 -6.85 -21.06
N HIS A 575 -15.98 -8.05 -21.63
CA HIS A 575 -17.12 -8.87 -22.00
C HIS A 575 -17.16 -10.14 -21.13
N ASN A 576 -18.06 -10.14 -20.15
CA ASN A 576 -18.25 -11.33 -19.31
C ASN A 576 -19.18 -12.32 -20.04
N SER A 577 -18.76 -13.57 -20.16
CA SER A 577 -19.51 -14.62 -20.87
C SER A 577 -20.89 -14.91 -20.28
N LEU A 578 -21.15 -14.54 -18.99
CA LEU A 578 -22.44 -14.75 -18.32
C LEU A 578 -23.36 -13.51 -18.40
N TYR A 579 -22.77 -12.30 -18.47
CA TYR A 579 -23.48 -11.04 -18.25
C TYR A 579 -23.36 -10.04 -19.39
N GLY A 580 -22.51 -10.30 -20.38
CA GLY A 580 -22.27 -9.36 -21.46
C GLY A 580 -21.24 -8.27 -21.09
N PHE A 581 -21.45 -7.05 -21.55
CA PHE A 581 -20.47 -5.99 -21.45
C PHE A 581 -20.47 -5.31 -20.08
N PHE A 582 -19.29 -5.21 -19.49
CA PHE A 582 -18.95 -4.41 -18.33
C PHE A 582 -18.20 -3.17 -18.80
N VAL A 583 -18.68 -1.98 -18.40
CA VAL A 583 -18.06 -0.71 -18.75
C VAL A 583 -17.74 0.04 -17.47
N THR A 584 -16.45 0.22 -17.19
CA THR A 584 -15.97 0.81 -15.94
C THR A 584 -15.15 2.09 -16.19
N PRO A 585 -15.81 3.27 -16.31
CA PRO A 585 -15.13 4.56 -16.33
C PRO A 585 -14.63 4.92 -14.94
N ARG A 586 -13.43 5.54 -14.86
CA ARG A 586 -12.82 5.99 -13.60
C ARG A 586 -12.10 7.32 -13.79
N LEU A 587 -12.21 8.20 -12.78
CA LEU A 587 -11.56 9.52 -12.75
C LEU A 587 -10.93 9.75 -11.38
N HIS A 588 -9.68 10.23 -11.38
CA HIS A 588 -8.99 10.68 -10.19
C HIS A 588 -8.36 12.05 -10.44
N LEU A 589 -8.60 12.97 -9.55
CA LEU A 589 -8.05 14.32 -9.58
C LEU A 589 -7.24 14.56 -8.31
N ARG A 590 -6.08 15.19 -8.44
CA ARG A 590 -5.25 15.65 -7.33
C ARG A 590 -4.93 17.12 -7.52
N TYR A 591 -5.16 17.91 -6.48
CA TYR A 591 -4.83 19.32 -6.47
C TYR A 591 -4.10 19.70 -5.17
N GLU A 592 -2.96 20.36 -5.30
CA GLU A 592 -2.13 20.87 -4.20
C GLU A 592 -2.08 22.42 -4.29
N PRO A 593 -3.06 23.14 -3.74
CA PRO A 593 -3.12 24.60 -3.81
C PRO A 593 -1.89 25.25 -3.19
N ILE A 594 -1.47 24.76 -2.02
CA ILE A 594 -0.27 25.19 -1.31
C ILE A 594 0.51 23.97 -0.86
N LYS A 595 1.84 24.09 -0.73
CA LYS A 595 2.72 22.98 -0.33
C LYS A 595 2.26 22.34 0.97
N GLY A 596 1.98 21.03 0.91
CA GLY A 596 1.53 20.26 2.07
C GLY A 596 0.01 20.17 2.26
N THR A 597 -0.79 20.86 1.43
CA THR A 597 -2.25 20.72 1.38
C THR A 597 -2.64 20.00 0.11
N THR A 598 -3.24 18.83 0.21
CA THR A 598 -3.63 18.04 -0.98
C THR A 598 -5.12 17.72 -0.92
N ILE A 599 -5.84 18.04 -1.99
CA ILE A 599 -7.22 17.65 -2.19
C ILE A 599 -7.24 16.58 -3.30
N ARG A 600 -7.99 15.50 -3.09
CA ARG A 600 -8.21 14.48 -4.10
C ARG A 600 -9.68 14.21 -4.25
N ILE A 601 -10.11 14.04 -5.50
CA ILE A 601 -11.47 13.66 -5.88
C ILE A 601 -11.35 12.40 -6.73
N SER A 602 -12.20 11.44 -6.49
CA SER A 602 -12.29 10.22 -7.29
C SER A 602 -13.74 9.87 -7.56
N GLY A 603 -13.99 9.25 -8.70
CA GLY A 603 -15.31 8.74 -9.05
C GLY A 603 -15.21 7.68 -10.14
N GLY A 604 -16.08 6.68 -10.09
CA GLY A 604 -16.15 5.65 -11.13
C GLY A 604 -16.97 4.44 -10.75
N ARG A 605 -17.06 3.52 -11.68
CA ARG A 605 -17.88 2.32 -11.62
C ARG A 605 -17.03 1.07 -11.40
N GLY A 606 -17.53 0.15 -10.57
CA GLY A 606 -16.99 -1.20 -10.41
C GLY A 606 -18.08 -2.25 -10.59
N GLU A 607 -17.69 -3.43 -11.04
CA GLU A 607 -18.60 -4.55 -11.32
C GLU A 607 -17.97 -5.87 -10.87
N ARG A 608 -18.79 -6.84 -10.43
CA ARG A 608 -18.29 -8.15 -10.01
C ARG A 608 -19.35 -9.24 -10.05
N THR A 609 -18.94 -10.49 -10.12
CA THR A 609 -19.80 -11.66 -9.87
C THR A 609 -19.73 -12.05 -8.40
N ALA A 610 -20.87 -12.21 -7.73
CA ALA A 610 -20.94 -12.70 -6.36
C ALA A 610 -20.65 -14.21 -6.28
N ASN A 611 -19.95 -14.65 -5.23
CA ASN A 611 -19.73 -16.04 -4.87
C ASN A 611 -20.46 -16.34 -3.55
N ILE A 612 -21.79 -16.53 -3.63
CA ILE A 612 -22.70 -16.42 -2.49
C ILE A 612 -22.36 -17.35 -1.33
N PHE A 613 -21.91 -18.58 -1.59
CA PHE A 613 -21.57 -19.52 -0.52
C PHE A 613 -20.21 -19.19 0.10
N ALA A 614 -19.17 -19.02 -0.72
CA ALA A 614 -17.84 -18.73 -0.23
C ALA A 614 -17.76 -17.39 0.51
N GLU A 615 -18.48 -16.36 0.07
CA GLU A 615 -18.51 -15.05 0.70
C GLU A 615 -19.36 -14.99 1.98
N ASN A 616 -20.19 -16.01 2.22
CA ASN A 616 -21.10 -16.11 3.36
C ASN A 616 -20.97 -17.47 4.06
N LEU A 617 -19.75 -17.95 4.24
CA LEU A 617 -19.47 -19.27 4.80
C LEU A 617 -20.15 -19.49 6.16
N GLY A 618 -20.29 -18.43 6.96
CA GLY A 618 -20.96 -18.48 8.26
C GLY A 618 -22.41 -18.99 8.20
N VAL A 619 -23.17 -18.74 7.11
CA VAL A 619 -24.54 -19.24 7.00
C VAL A 619 -24.62 -20.77 6.86
N LEU A 620 -23.51 -21.41 6.44
CA LEU A 620 -23.42 -22.89 6.38
C LEU A 620 -23.28 -23.53 7.78
N ILE A 621 -22.97 -22.69 8.80
CA ILE A 621 -22.82 -23.09 10.20
C ILE A 621 -24.06 -22.64 10.97
N SER A 622 -25.20 -22.81 10.36
CA SER A 622 -26.47 -22.48 10.95
C SER A 622 -27.53 -23.47 10.47
N SER A 623 -28.65 -23.53 11.18
CA SER A 623 -29.81 -24.28 10.76
C SER A 623 -30.67 -23.55 9.72
N ARG A 624 -30.25 -22.33 9.27
CA ARG A 624 -31.00 -21.53 8.31
C ARG A 624 -31.22 -22.27 7.01
N GLN A 625 -32.44 -22.21 6.48
CA GLN A 625 -32.72 -22.66 5.14
C GLN A 625 -32.14 -21.67 4.12
N ILE A 626 -31.36 -22.16 3.17
CA ILE A 626 -30.76 -21.37 2.12
C ILE A 626 -31.72 -21.29 0.93
N ASN A 627 -32.17 -20.08 0.61
CA ASN A 627 -33.07 -19.83 -0.52
C ASN A 627 -32.35 -18.92 -1.54
N ILE A 628 -32.20 -19.42 -2.77
CA ILE A 628 -31.67 -18.65 -3.88
C ILE A 628 -32.83 -18.25 -4.77
N LEU A 629 -33.14 -16.95 -4.80
CA LEU A 629 -34.31 -16.42 -5.51
C LEU A 629 -33.96 -15.86 -6.89
N GLY A 630 -32.76 -16.19 -7.41
CA GLY A 630 -32.35 -15.85 -8.75
C GLY A 630 -33.11 -16.63 -9.81
N THR A 631 -33.52 -15.93 -10.87
CA THR A 631 -34.34 -16.50 -11.98
C THR A 631 -33.63 -16.45 -13.33
N GLY A 632 -32.41 -15.89 -13.41
CA GLY A 632 -31.65 -15.69 -14.64
C GLY A 632 -31.00 -16.99 -15.12
N SER A 633 -31.51 -17.58 -16.18
CA SER A 633 -30.87 -18.73 -16.82
C SER A 633 -29.45 -18.38 -17.33
N GLY A 634 -28.49 -19.27 -17.11
CA GLY A 634 -27.09 -19.09 -17.54
C GLY A 634 -26.27 -18.10 -16.70
N LYS A 635 -26.84 -17.48 -15.66
CA LYS A 635 -26.15 -16.62 -14.73
C LYS A 635 -25.65 -17.39 -13.51
N ALA A 636 -24.63 -16.86 -12.82
CA ALA A 636 -24.15 -17.41 -11.56
C ALA A 636 -25.29 -17.43 -10.54
N TYR A 637 -25.68 -18.60 -10.06
CA TYR A 637 -26.81 -18.81 -9.14
C TYR A 637 -28.16 -18.21 -9.62
N GLY A 638 -28.29 -17.88 -10.90
CA GLY A 638 -29.45 -17.19 -11.44
C GLY A 638 -29.51 -15.68 -11.14
N LEU A 639 -28.48 -15.11 -10.51
CA LEU A 639 -28.42 -13.73 -10.03
C LEU A 639 -27.67 -12.82 -11.00
N ASN A 640 -27.95 -11.52 -10.97
CA ASN A 640 -27.26 -10.49 -11.75
C ASN A 640 -25.90 -10.13 -11.14
N PRO A 641 -24.97 -9.53 -11.93
CA PRO A 641 -23.71 -9.06 -11.40
C PRO A 641 -23.93 -7.87 -10.46
N GLU A 642 -23.08 -7.74 -9.49
CA GLU A 642 -23.08 -6.57 -8.61
C GLU A 642 -22.39 -5.38 -9.28
N ILE A 643 -23.05 -4.23 -9.24
CA ILE A 643 -22.65 -3.02 -9.96
C ILE A 643 -22.80 -1.83 -9.01
N ALA A 644 -21.73 -1.03 -8.87
CA ALA A 644 -21.82 0.16 -8.05
C ALA A 644 -21.00 1.32 -8.59
N TRP A 645 -21.46 2.54 -8.30
CA TRP A 645 -20.67 3.76 -8.40
C TRP A 645 -20.06 4.09 -7.06
N ASN A 646 -18.81 4.51 -7.07
CA ASN A 646 -18.13 5.02 -5.90
C ASN A 646 -17.56 6.40 -6.20
N GLU A 647 -17.81 7.34 -5.30
CA GLU A 647 -17.35 8.71 -5.37
C GLU A 647 -16.67 9.08 -4.05
N GLY A 648 -15.59 9.86 -4.12
CA GLY A 648 -14.84 10.22 -2.93
C GLY A 648 -14.13 11.55 -3.03
N ILE A 649 -14.03 12.21 -1.88
CA ILE A 649 -13.20 13.39 -1.69
C ILE A 649 -12.30 13.18 -0.47
N SER A 650 -11.04 13.58 -0.60
CA SER A 650 -10.06 13.50 0.48
C SER A 650 -9.30 14.81 0.60
N PHE A 651 -9.05 15.21 1.82
CA PHE A 651 -8.23 16.36 2.19
C PHE A 651 -7.09 15.90 3.08
N ASP A 652 -5.86 16.17 2.66
CA ASP A 652 -4.66 15.86 3.45
C ASP A 652 -3.88 17.15 3.70
N GLN A 653 -3.57 17.45 4.96
CA GLN A 653 -2.81 18.63 5.40
C GLN A 653 -1.59 18.21 6.21
N LYS A 654 -0.40 18.64 5.82
CA LYS A 654 0.80 18.55 6.63
C LYS A 654 0.95 19.83 7.46
N PHE A 655 1.30 19.68 8.73
CA PHE A 655 1.50 20.79 9.65
C PHE A 655 2.73 20.58 10.52
N LYS A 656 3.21 21.66 11.13
CA LYS A 656 4.22 21.61 12.21
C LYS A 656 3.59 22.14 13.48
N LEU A 657 3.69 21.36 14.55
CA LEU A 657 3.26 21.76 15.88
C LEU A 657 4.41 21.46 16.85
N PHE A 658 4.82 22.43 17.69
CA PHE A 658 5.98 22.34 18.59
C PHE A 658 7.27 21.90 17.88
N ASN A 659 7.50 22.44 16.69
CA ASN A 659 8.61 22.11 15.79
C ASN A 659 8.67 20.64 15.33
N ARG A 660 7.56 19.88 15.50
CA ARG A 660 7.37 18.51 15.07
C ARG A 660 6.35 18.44 13.95
N GLN A 661 6.58 17.52 13.03
CA GLN A 661 5.66 17.37 11.90
C GLN A 661 4.46 16.53 12.29
N GLY A 662 3.30 16.95 11.79
CA GLY A 662 2.07 16.21 11.84
C GLY A 662 1.39 16.14 10.48
N SER A 663 0.38 15.31 10.38
CA SER A 663 -0.53 15.24 9.24
C SER A 663 -1.96 15.07 9.72
N LEU A 664 -2.87 15.73 9.01
CA LEU A 664 -4.30 15.61 9.14
C LEU A 664 -4.84 15.05 7.85
N GLY A 665 -5.70 14.05 7.91
CA GLY A 665 -6.43 13.49 6.79
C GLY A 665 -7.93 13.49 7.06
N ILE A 666 -8.73 13.87 6.07
CA ILE A 666 -10.19 13.80 6.11
C ILE A 666 -10.63 13.13 4.82
N ASP A 667 -11.49 12.13 4.92
CA ASP A 667 -12.02 11.40 3.78
C ASP A 667 -13.53 11.30 3.87
N PHE A 668 -14.19 11.49 2.75
CA PHE A 668 -15.58 11.12 2.57
C PHE A 668 -15.71 10.30 1.28
N PHE A 669 -16.36 9.14 1.38
CA PHE A 669 -16.67 8.28 0.24
C PHE A 669 -18.13 7.88 0.28
N ARG A 670 -18.76 7.86 -0.89
CA ARG A 670 -20.10 7.33 -1.12
C ARG A 670 -20.04 6.21 -2.15
N THR A 671 -20.70 5.10 -1.86
CA THR A 671 -20.92 4.00 -2.80
C THR A 671 -22.41 3.80 -2.97
N ASP A 672 -22.90 3.83 -4.19
CA ASP A 672 -24.29 3.57 -4.55
C ASP A 672 -24.37 2.33 -5.44
N PHE A 673 -25.12 1.32 -5.04
CA PHE A 673 -25.30 0.09 -5.80
C PHE A 673 -26.44 0.26 -6.82
N GLN A 674 -26.13 -0.04 -8.07
CA GLN A 674 -27.12 -0.20 -9.14
C GLN A 674 -27.77 -1.58 -9.07
N ASN A 675 -26.96 -2.59 -8.75
CA ASN A 675 -27.40 -3.92 -8.35
C ASN A 675 -26.44 -4.49 -7.30
N GLN A 676 -26.99 -5.27 -6.39
CA GLN A 676 -26.26 -6.00 -5.35
C GLN A 676 -26.97 -7.32 -5.12
N VAL A 677 -26.19 -8.37 -4.86
CA VAL A 677 -26.76 -9.61 -4.34
C VAL A 677 -27.02 -9.40 -2.85
N VAL A 678 -28.29 -9.27 -2.50
CA VAL A 678 -28.72 -9.07 -1.12
C VAL A 678 -28.68 -10.41 -0.40
N VAL A 679 -28.01 -10.43 0.76
CA VAL A 679 -27.99 -11.55 1.70
C VAL A 679 -28.93 -11.18 2.83
N ASP A 680 -30.21 -11.60 2.71
CA ASP A 680 -31.23 -11.26 3.64
C ASP A 680 -31.37 -12.33 4.73
N VAL A 681 -30.93 -12.00 5.91
CA VAL A 681 -31.03 -12.80 7.15
C VAL A 681 -32.00 -12.18 8.14
N ASP A 682 -32.78 -11.18 7.69
CA ASP A 682 -33.67 -10.39 8.53
C ASP A 682 -35.17 -10.75 8.34
N LYS A 683 -35.53 -11.41 7.24
CA LYS A 683 -36.90 -11.80 6.97
C LYS A 683 -37.44 -12.76 8.04
N THR A 684 -36.66 -13.73 8.45
CA THR A 684 -36.88 -14.67 9.55
C THR A 684 -35.53 -15.19 10.06
N ALA A 685 -35.45 -15.54 11.32
CA ALA A 685 -34.26 -16.11 11.93
C ALA A 685 -33.87 -17.49 11.35
N ARG A 686 -34.72 -18.15 10.59
CA ARG A 686 -34.56 -19.52 10.09
C ARG A 686 -34.25 -19.61 8.60
N GLU A 687 -34.16 -18.48 7.90
CA GLU A 687 -33.88 -18.44 6.48
C GLU A 687 -32.71 -17.48 6.20
N VAL A 688 -32.01 -17.74 5.11
CA VAL A 688 -31.20 -16.78 4.42
C VAL A 688 -31.65 -16.74 2.96
N ASN A 689 -31.99 -15.55 2.48
CA ASN A 689 -32.49 -15.36 1.13
C ASN A 689 -31.44 -14.59 0.30
N PHE A 690 -31.05 -15.12 -0.87
CA PHE A 690 -30.16 -14.48 -1.82
C PHE A 690 -30.98 -14.01 -3.03
N TYR A 691 -30.97 -12.70 -3.28
CA TYR A 691 -31.74 -12.10 -4.39
C TYR A 691 -31.09 -10.82 -4.90
N ASP A 692 -31.42 -10.43 -6.12
CA ASP A 692 -31.01 -9.15 -6.70
C ASP A 692 -31.67 -7.98 -5.96
N LEU A 693 -30.93 -6.89 -5.77
CA LEU A 693 -31.40 -5.70 -5.05
C LEU A 693 -32.72 -5.14 -5.64
N ILE A 694 -33.73 -5.05 -4.78
CA ILE A 694 -34.99 -4.36 -5.06
C ILE A 694 -35.09 -3.17 -4.10
N GLY A 695 -34.82 -1.95 -4.61
CA GLY A 695 -34.78 -0.73 -3.81
C GLY A 695 -33.41 -0.08 -3.79
N GLN A 696 -32.92 0.33 -2.64
CA GLN A 696 -31.67 1.09 -2.51
C GLN A 696 -30.63 0.32 -1.68
N SER A 697 -29.39 0.45 -2.07
CA SER A 697 -28.25 0.05 -1.25
C SER A 697 -27.11 1.06 -1.41
N TYR A 698 -26.59 1.57 -0.29
CA TYR A 698 -25.52 2.54 -0.30
C TYR A 698 -24.62 2.45 0.94
N SER A 699 -23.43 3.02 0.81
CA SER A 699 -22.48 3.25 1.91
C SER A 699 -21.97 4.69 1.89
N ASN A 700 -22.16 5.43 2.98
CA ASN A 700 -21.46 6.67 3.26
C ASN A 700 -20.38 6.41 4.32
N SER A 701 -19.15 6.76 4.01
CA SER A 701 -17.99 6.58 4.88
C SER A 701 -17.30 7.92 5.09
N PHE A 702 -17.21 8.35 6.34
CA PHE A 702 -16.42 9.50 6.77
C PHE A 702 -15.30 9.03 7.67
N GLN A 703 -14.06 9.52 7.44
CA GLN A 703 -12.92 9.28 8.31
C GLN A 703 -12.13 10.56 8.53
N PHE A 704 -11.73 10.77 9.75
CA PHE A 704 -10.80 11.79 10.21
C PHE A 704 -9.59 11.12 10.85
N GLU A 705 -8.37 11.55 10.51
CA GLU A 705 -7.14 10.97 11.05
C GLU A 705 -6.09 12.05 11.31
N VAL A 706 -5.47 12.02 12.47
CA VAL A 706 -4.32 12.87 12.84
C VAL A 706 -3.16 11.99 13.22
N ASN A 707 -1.99 12.28 12.62
CA ASN A 707 -0.72 11.69 13.01
C ASN A 707 0.22 12.82 13.45
N HIS A 708 0.85 12.68 14.62
CA HIS A 708 1.79 13.68 15.14
C HIS A 708 2.92 13.01 15.92
N GLU A 709 4.15 13.42 15.67
CA GLU A 709 5.28 13.08 16.54
C GLU A 709 5.29 14.05 17.73
N VAL A 710 4.70 13.64 18.87
CA VAL A 710 4.53 14.50 20.04
C VAL A 710 5.88 14.82 20.69
N LEU A 711 6.73 13.79 20.84
CA LEU A 711 8.11 13.89 21.28
C LEU A 711 9.02 13.15 20.29
N HIS A 712 10.33 13.35 20.40
CA HIS A 712 11.27 12.60 19.56
C HIS A 712 11.05 11.09 19.68
N LYS A 713 10.69 10.43 18.55
CA LYS A 713 10.37 9.00 18.49
C LYS A 713 9.12 8.55 19.26
N LEU A 714 8.28 9.49 19.66
CA LEU A 714 6.96 9.22 20.22
C LEU A 714 5.91 9.69 19.22
N ASP A 715 5.32 8.75 18.50
CA ASP A 715 4.28 8.98 17.50
C ASP A 715 2.91 8.73 18.11
N LEU A 716 1.99 9.67 17.91
CA LEU A 716 0.57 9.56 18.25
C LEU A 716 -0.24 9.53 16.97
N ARG A 717 -1.13 8.57 16.83
CA ARG A 717 -2.11 8.47 15.76
C ARG A 717 -3.50 8.39 16.36
N LEU A 718 -4.36 9.31 15.94
CA LEU A 718 -5.77 9.36 16.34
C LEU A 718 -6.62 9.26 15.10
N ALA A 719 -7.67 8.46 15.13
CA ALA A 719 -8.62 8.40 14.03
C ALA A 719 -10.05 8.21 14.56
N TYR A 720 -10.99 8.78 13.82
CA TYR A 720 -12.42 8.56 14.02
C TYR A 720 -13.08 8.29 12.69
N ARG A 721 -14.01 7.34 12.70
CA ARG A 721 -14.75 6.91 11.52
C ARG A 721 -16.24 6.77 11.80
N LEU A 722 -17.02 7.23 10.82
CA LEU A 722 -18.48 7.13 10.80
C LEU A 722 -18.91 6.40 9.52
N PHE A 723 -19.73 5.36 9.68
CA PHE A 723 -20.38 4.64 8.58
C PHE A 723 -21.89 4.77 8.65
N ASP A 724 -22.51 5.09 7.50
CA ASP A 724 -23.94 4.96 7.28
C ASP A 724 -24.15 4.05 6.07
N VAL A 725 -24.35 2.75 6.36
CA VAL A 725 -24.46 1.69 5.34
C VAL A 725 -25.84 1.10 5.45
N LYS A 726 -26.63 1.21 4.37
CA LYS A 726 -27.99 0.71 4.33
C LYS A 726 -28.25 -0.08 3.06
N THR A 727 -29.08 -1.09 3.18
CA THR A 727 -29.57 -1.93 2.08
C THR A 727 -31.06 -2.19 2.30
N THR A 728 -31.81 -2.27 1.22
CA THR A 728 -33.23 -2.67 1.28
C THR A 728 -33.28 -4.18 1.43
N TYR A 729 -33.79 -4.63 2.59
CA TYR A 729 -34.09 -6.01 2.92
C TYR A 729 -35.60 -6.16 2.96
N HIS A 730 -36.14 -7.18 2.31
CA HIS A 730 -37.62 -7.47 2.24
C HIS A 730 -38.49 -6.20 2.14
N GLY A 731 -38.08 -5.21 1.39
CA GLY A 731 -38.81 -3.95 1.16
C GLY A 731 -38.52 -2.80 2.11
N GLU A 732 -37.70 -3.02 3.17
CA GLU A 732 -37.35 -1.99 4.16
C GLU A 732 -35.87 -1.59 4.01
N LEU A 733 -35.59 -0.29 4.05
CA LEU A 733 -34.24 0.25 4.01
C LEU A 733 -33.61 0.21 5.42
N LEU A 734 -32.88 -0.85 5.73
CA LEU A 734 -32.31 -1.09 7.04
C LEU A 734 -30.79 -0.85 7.02
N GLN A 735 -30.21 -0.55 8.17
CA GLN A 735 -28.77 -0.51 8.35
C GLN A 735 -28.18 -1.92 8.16
N ARG A 736 -27.09 -2.05 7.42
CA ARG A 736 -26.40 -3.34 7.22
C ARG A 736 -26.06 -3.97 8.58
N PRO A 737 -26.38 -5.25 8.81
CA PRO A 737 -26.09 -5.92 10.06
C PRO A 737 -24.59 -6.09 10.29
N LEU A 738 -24.18 -6.20 11.55
CA LEU A 738 -22.82 -6.47 12.04
C LEU A 738 -21.77 -5.44 11.63
N VAL A 739 -22.19 -4.25 11.17
CA VAL A 739 -21.32 -3.10 10.84
C VAL A 739 -21.46 -2.03 11.93
N ALA A 740 -20.33 -1.65 12.55
CA ALA A 740 -20.31 -0.58 13.55
C ALA A 740 -20.44 0.80 12.88
N LYS A 741 -21.42 1.60 13.33
CA LYS A 741 -21.62 2.96 12.82
C LYS A 741 -20.46 3.89 13.21
N HIS A 742 -19.94 3.78 14.41
CA HIS A 742 -18.87 4.61 14.96
C HIS A 742 -17.67 3.75 15.34
N ARG A 743 -16.47 4.21 15.00
CA ARG A 743 -15.22 3.64 15.48
C ARG A 743 -14.23 4.76 15.79
N ALA A 744 -13.57 4.66 16.94
CA ALA A 744 -12.46 5.53 17.30
C ALA A 744 -11.21 4.69 17.52
N PHE A 745 -10.07 5.26 17.16
CA PHE A 745 -8.78 4.58 17.20
C PHE A 745 -7.72 5.53 17.74
N ALA A 746 -6.89 5.04 18.65
CA ALA A 746 -5.71 5.74 19.14
C ALA A 746 -4.54 4.77 19.19
N ASN A 747 -3.40 5.16 18.65
CA ASN A 747 -2.16 4.40 18.72
C ASN A 747 -1.02 5.29 19.20
N VAL A 748 -0.23 4.78 20.14
CA VAL A 748 0.98 5.41 20.66
C VAL A 748 2.15 4.47 20.40
N ALA A 749 3.14 4.94 19.64
CA ALA A 749 4.35 4.19 19.33
C ALA A 749 5.59 4.94 19.84
N TYR A 750 6.40 4.31 20.67
CA TYR A 750 7.61 4.90 21.24
C TYR A 750 8.83 4.03 20.97
N GLU A 751 9.92 4.67 20.52
CA GLU A 751 11.19 3.99 20.25
C GLU A 751 12.34 4.60 21.04
N PHE A 752 12.98 3.82 21.91
CA PHE A 752 14.07 4.28 22.77
C PHE A 752 15.17 3.21 22.91
N LYS A 753 16.40 3.55 22.52
CA LYS A 753 17.60 2.68 22.66
C LYS A 753 17.39 1.22 22.25
N GLY A 754 16.70 1.01 21.11
CA GLY A 754 16.39 -0.32 20.56
C GLY A 754 15.17 -1.01 21.21
N TRP A 755 14.55 -0.40 22.22
CA TRP A 755 13.21 -0.77 22.68
C TRP A 755 12.17 -0.11 21.81
N LYS A 756 11.08 -0.82 21.54
CA LYS A 756 9.90 -0.31 20.86
C LYS A 756 8.68 -0.72 21.68
N LEU A 757 7.88 0.27 22.02
CA LEU A 757 6.59 0.10 22.67
C LEU A 757 5.52 0.52 21.67
N ASP A 758 4.51 -0.29 21.49
CA ASP A 758 3.33 0.01 20.71
C ASP A 758 2.08 -0.25 21.55
N TYR A 759 1.17 0.72 21.59
CA TYR A 759 -0.07 0.61 22.34
C TYR A 759 -1.23 1.15 21.50
N THR A 760 -2.25 0.34 21.32
CA THR A 760 -3.41 0.65 20.50
C THR A 760 -4.69 0.52 21.30
N ILE A 761 -5.57 1.51 21.21
CA ILE A 761 -6.93 1.51 21.76
C ILE A 761 -7.90 1.65 20.60
N THR A 762 -8.90 0.79 20.54
CA THR A 762 -9.96 0.84 19.55
C THR A 762 -11.31 0.78 20.24
N TYR A 763 -12.12 1.84 20.09
CA TYR A 763 -13.53 1.84 20.44
C TYR A 763 -14.35 1.35 19.24
N ASN A 764 -15.21 0.36 19.46
CA ASN A 764 -16.18 -0.16 18.51
C ASN A 764 -17.59 0.17 19.00
N GLY A 765 -18.32 0.95 18.21
CA GLY A 765 -19.69 1.32 18.50
C GLY A 765 -20.67 0.16 18.32
N VAL A 766 -21.90 0.41 18.65
CA VAL A 766 -23.02 -0.57 18.53
C VAL A 766 -23.18 -1.01 17.08
N LYS A 767 -23.53 -2.27 16.89
CA LYS A 767 -23.85 -2.89 15.60
C LYS A 767 -25.31 -3.35 15.61
N ARG A 768 -26.01 -3.26 14.48
CA ARG A 768 -27.31 -3.91 14.32
C ARG A 768 -27.09 -5.42 14.24
N ILE A 769 -27.86 -6.16 14.97
CA ILE A 769 -27.93 -7.64 14.92
C ILE A 769 -29.08 -8.03 14.01
N PRO A 770 -28.94 -9.06 13.16
CA PRO A 770 -30.07 -9.60 12.38
C PRO A 770 -31.24 -10.00 13.24
N PHE A 771 -32.41 -10.00 12.64
CA PHE A 771 -33.67 -10.35 13.34
C PHE A 771 -33.66 -11.80 13.86
N THR A 772 -34.00 -11.97 15.14
CA THR A 772 -34.12 -13.26 15.80
C THR A 772 -35.42 -13.39 16.61
N GLY A 773 -36.35 -12.42 16.44
CA GLY A 773 -37.57 -12.31 17.28
C GLY A 773 -38.61 -13.38 17.06
N ASP A 774 -38.51 -14.21 16.01
CA ASP A 774 -39.34 -15.37 15.73
C ASP A 774 -38.80 -16.68 16.33
N ASN A 775 -37.66 -16.63 17.02
CA ASN A 775 -37.12 -17.72 17.81
C ASN A 775 -37.78 -17.76 19.19
N PRO A 776 -37.75 -18.89 19.92
CA PRO A 776 -38.04 -18.92 21.35
C PRO A 776 -37.28 -17.85 22.13
N LEU A 777 -37.87 -17.30 23.17
CA LEU A 777 -37.31 -16.15 23.92
C LEU A 777 -35.85 -16.36 24.37
N GLN A 778 -35.50 -17.59 24.74
CA GLN A 778 -34.14 -17.95 25.16
C GLN A 778 -33.09 -17.86 24.03
N TYR A 779 -33.52 -17.90 22.76
CA TYR A 779 -32.68 -17.79 21.57
C TYR A 779 -32.88 -16.47 20.79
N GLN A 780 -33.46 -15.46 21.44
CA GLN A 780 -33.60 -14.13 20.87
C GLN A 780 -32.42 -13.25 21.28
N LEU A 781 -31.83 -12.53 20.29
CA LEU A 781 -30.80 -11.54 20.54
C LEU A 781 -31.39 -10.13 20.55
N PRO A 782 -30.77 -9.18 21.28
CA PRO A 782 -31.16 -7.79 21.20
C PRO A 782 -30.92 -7.23 19.80
N VAL A 783 -31.70 -6.22 19.38
CA VAL A 783 -31.59 -5.60 18.05
C VAL A 783 -30.20 -4.96 17.79
N LYS A 784 -29.49 -4.60 18.85
CA LYS A 784 -28.17 -3.97 18.80
C LYS A 784 -27.22 -4.63 19.78
N SER A 785 -25.96 -4.79 19.34
CA SER A 785 -24.87 -5.21 20.21
C SER A 785 -24.51 -4.12 21.22
N PRO A 786 -23.84 -4.44 22.32
CA PRO A 786 -23.12 -3.44 23.11
C PRO A 786 -21.96 -2.83 22.30
N SER A 787 -21.52 -1.63 22.71
CA SER A 787 -20.23 -1.07 22.30
C SER A 787 -19.13 -1.64 23.17
N TYR A 788 -17.89 -1.68 22.64
CA TYR A 788 -16.75 -2.22 23.38
C TYR A 788 -15.43 -1.55 23.00
N ILE A 789 -14.47 -1.68 23.90
CA ILE A 789 -13.10 -1.17 23.72
C ILE A 789 -12.14 -2.35 23.72
N LEU A 790 -11.25 -2.38 22.74
CA LEU A 790 -10.12 -3.29 22.66
C LEU A 790 -8.83 -2.52 22.86
N MET A 791 -7.90 -3.10 23.62
CA MET A 791 -6.59 -2.55 23.87
C MET A 791 -5.53 -3.61 23.57
N ASN A 792 -4.54 -3.25 22.76
CA ASN A 792 -3.43 -4.13 22.39
C ASN A 792 -2.11 -3.43 22.77
N ALA A 793 -1.16 -4.20 23.29
CA ALA A 793 0.18 -3.69 23.62
C ALA A 793 1.27 -4.65 23.17
N GLN A 794 2.35 -4.11 22.63
CA GLN A 794 3.55 -4.87 22.29
C GLN A 794 4.80 -4.14 22.75
N LEU A 795 5.73 -4.88 23.35
CA LEU A 795 7.07 -4.44 23.67
C LEU A 795 8.07 -5.29 22.92
N SER A 796 9.02 -4.66 22.22
CA SER A 796 10.09 -5.39 21.55
C SER A 796 11.46 -4.77 21.82
N LYS A 797 12.50 -5.61 21.69
CA LYS A 797 13.90 -5.22 21.86
C LYS A 797 14.77 -5.85 20.80
N VAL A 798 15.51 -5.01 20.08
CA VAL A 798 16.49 -5.44 19.09
C VAL A 798 17.86 -5.56 19.75
N PHE A 799 18.44 -6.77 19.66
CA PHE A 799 19.78 -7.10 20.12
C PHE A 799 20.72 -7.29 18.90
N GLY A 800 21.96 -6.85 19.04
CA GLY A 800 22.97 -6.98 17.98
C GLY A 800 22.81 -5.95 16.85
N LYS A 801 23.94 -5.53 16.26
CA LYS A 801 23.95 -4.61 15.11
C LYS A 801 24.14 -5.35 13.78
N LYS A 802 25.00 -6.36 13.75
CA LYS A 802 25.36 -7.09 12.52
C LYS A 802 24.33 -8.17 12.18
N TYR A 803 23.84 -8.86 13.20
CA TYR A 803 22.82 -9.91 13.11
C TYR A 803 21.70 -9.57 14.10
N PRO A 804 20.76 -8.70 13.73
CA PRO A 804 19.74 -8.25 14.67
C PRO A 804 18.78 -9.39 15.01
N LEU A 805 18.67 -9.65 16.31
CA LEU A 805 17.65 -10.49 16.92
C LEU A 805 16.63 -9.56 17.59
N ASP A 806 15.41 -9.55 17.10
CA ASP A 806 14.27 -8.79 17.64
C ASP A 806 13.42 -9.76 18.47
N VAL A 807 13.39 -9.54 19.79
CA VAL A 807 12.56 -10.28 20.74
C VAL A 807 11.35 -9.42 21.05
N TYR A 808 10.16 -9.99 20.95
CA TYR A 808 8.93 -9.27 21.25
C TYR A 808 7.99 -10.08 22.12
N VAL A 809 7.26 -9.36 22.96
CA VAL A 809 6.18 -9.88 23.80
C VAL A 809 5.01 -8.91 23.70
N GLY A 810 3.81 -9.41 23.79
CA GLY A 810 2.64 -8.55 23.73
C GLY A 810 1.39 -9.22 24.30
N CYS A 811 0.34 -8.42 24.30
CA CYS A 811 -0.97 -8.85 24.75
C CYS A 811 -2.02 -8.22 23.83
N GLU A 812 -2.84 -9.04 23.22
CA GLU A 812 -4.04 -8.62 22.52
C GLU A 812 -5.23 -8.62 23.49
N ASN A 813 -6.16 -7.71 23.24
CA ASN A 813 -7.39 -7.58 24.01
C ASN A 813 -7.15 -7.51 25.52
N LEU A 814 -6.28 -6.57 25.98
CA LEU A 814 -6.00 -6.32 27.40
C LEU A 814 -7.25 -6.10 28.24
N THR A 815 -8.35 -5.61 27.62
CA THR A 815 -9.64 -5.41 28.25
C THR A 815 -10.35 -6.71 28.61
N ASN A 816 -9.88 -7.83 28.07
CA ASN A 816 -10.49 -9.17 28.21
C ASN A 816 -11.97 -9.18 27.81
N TYR A 817 -12.34 -8.39 26.80
CA TYR A 817 -13.71 -8.32 26.33
C TYR A 817 -13.96 -9.36 25.25
N TYR A 818 -15.04 -10.11 25.32
CA TYR A 818 -15.47 -11.06 24.29
C TYR A 818 -16.99 -11.19 24.25
N GLN A 819 -17.52 -11.65 23.14
CA GLN A 819 -18.94 -11.97 22.97
C GLN A 819 -19.22 -13.25 23.75
N LYS A 820 -20.09 -13.17 24.77
CA LYS A 820 -20.34 -14.31 25.67
C LYS A 820 -21.07 -15.46 24.98
N ASP A 821 -22.08 -15.13 24.18
CA ASP A 821 -22.93 -16.10 23.50
C ASP A 821 -22.83 -15.88 21.97
N PRO A 822 -21.69 -16.27 21.32
CA PRO A 822 -21.50 -16.09 19.89
C PRO A 822 -22.30 -17.10 19.05
N ILE A 823 -22.77 -18.19 19.64
CA ILE A 823 -23.53 -19.26 19.01
C ILE A 823 -24.91 -19.34 19.63
N LEU A 824 -25.95 -19.16 18.81
CA LEU A 824 -27.32 -19.39 19.24
C LEU A 824 -27.63 -20.88 19.33
N ALA A 825 -28.35 -21.31 20.38
CA ALA A 825 -28.71 -22.69 20.62
C ALA A 825 -27.50 -23.67 20.54
N SER A 826 -26.38 -23.29 21.15
CA SER A 826 -25.18 -24.14 21.23
C SER A 826 -25.42 -25.46 21.93
N ASP A 827 -26.44 -25.52 22.83
CA ASP A 827 -26.92 -26.69 23.51
C ASP A 827 -27.69 -27.69 22.59
N GLN A 828 -28.11 -27.24 21.40
CA GLN A 828 -28.85 -28.01 20.40
C GLN A 828 -28.31 -27.77 18.99
N PRO A 829 -27.07 -28.13 18.69
CA PRO A 829 -26.41 -27.73 17.45
C PRO A 829 -26.98 -28.35 16.17
N PHE A 830 -27.80 -29.39 16.28
CA PHE A 830 -28.59 -29.96 15.18
C PHE A 830 -30.05 -29.53 15.19
N GLY A 831 -30.44 -28.66 16.14
CA GLY A 831 -31.76 -28.12 16.28
C GLY A 831 -32.08 -26.98 15.31
N SER A 832 -33.34 -26.59 15.21
CA SER A 832 -33.79 -25.59 14.23
C SER A 832 -33.39 -24.14 14.53
N TYR A 833 -32.76 -23.87 15.66
CA TYR A 833 -32.40 -22.52 16.12
C TYR A 833 -30.90 -22.31 16.18
N PHE A 834 -30.08 -23.31 15.85
CA PHE A 834 -28.65 -23.21 15.86
C PHE A 834 -28.14 -22.19 14.84
N ASP A 835 -27.33 -21.22 15.28
CA ASP A 835 -26.72 -20.23 14.40
C ASP A 835 -25.41 -19.68 14.98
N ALA A 836 -24.31 -19.98 14.33
CA ALA A 836 -22.97 -19.49 14.66
C ALA A 836 -22.50 -18.30 13.80
N SER A 837 -23.39 -17.73 12.95
CA SER A 837 -23.03 -16.64 12.03
C SER A 837 -23.18 -15.23 12.63
N LEU A 838 -23.75 -15.10 13.84
CA LEU A 838 -24.14 -13.81 14.40
C LEU A 838 -23.04 -13.18 15.28
N VAL A 839 -21.82 -13.12 14.75
CA VAL A 839 -20.65 -12.61 15.48
C VAL A 839 -20.52 -11.09 15.33
N TRP A 840 -20.67 -10.37 16.41
CA TRP A 840 -20.55 -8.91 16.47
C TRP A 840 -19.33 -8.42 17.27
N GLY A 841 -18.70 -9.28 18.09
CA GLY A 841 -17.58 -8.97 18.98
C GLY A 841 -16.40 -9.92 18.80
N PRO A 842 -15.33 -9.77 19.59
CA PRO A 842 -14.26 -10.76 19.69
C PRO A 842 -14.80 -12.09 20.21
N LEU A 843 -14.28 -13.19 19.73
CA LEU A 843 -14.61 -14.54 20.19
C LEU A 843 -13.78 -14.92 21.40
N THR A 844 -12.50 -14.55 21.39
CA THR A 844 -11.55 -14.86 22.45
C THR A 844 -11.31 -13.65 23.34
N GLY A 845 -11.00 -13.90 24.60
CA GLY A 845 -10.59 -12.88 25.57
C GLY A 845 -9.16 -12.39 25.36
N ARG A 846 -8.49 -12.09 26.48
CA ARG A 846 -7.10 -11.65 26.51
C ARG A 846 -6.17 -12.77 26.03
N MET A 847 -5.19 -12.40 25.18
CA MET A 847 -4.21 -13.33 24.62
C MET A 847 -2.81 -12.78 24.76
N PHE A 848 -1.93 -13.50 25.49
CA PHE A 848 -0.53 -13.17 25.59
C PHE A 848 0.28 -13.89 24.52
N TYR A 849 1.29 -13.22 23.98
CA TYR A 849 2.16 -13.81 22.99
C TYR A 849 3.61 -13.39 23.15
N ALA A 850 4.50 -14.21 22.61
CA ALA A 850 5.93 -13.94 22.51
C ALA A 850 6.47 -14.39 21.14
N GLY A 851 7.58 -13.81 20.74
CA GLY A 851 8.25 -14.26 19.52
C GLY A 851 9.62 -13.68 19.30
N LEU A 852 10.27 -14.22 18.28
CA LEU A 852 11.65 -13.93 17.91
C LEU A 852 11.71 -13.65 16.40
N ARG A 853 12.45 -12.60 15.99
CA ARG A 853 12.78 -12.33 14.59
C ARG A 853 14.29 -12.22 14.43
N TYR A 854 14.85 -13.03 13.58
CA TYR A 854 16.28 -13.07 13.31
C TYR A 854 16.56 -12.75 11.83
N LYS A 855 17.58 -11.90 11.56
CA LYS A 855 17.91 -11.45 10.22
C LYS A 855 19.40 -11.58 9.94
N ILE A 856 19.74 -12.10 8.75
CA ILE A 856 21.08 -12.05 8.15
C ILE A 856 20.98 -11.28 6.84
N LYS A 857 21.70 -10.15 6.73
CA LYS A 857 21.74 -9.33 5.52
C LYS A 857 22.66 -9.92 4.45
#